data_03705d1db1d422522fc2ba1b3d4fa9d1
#
_entry.id   03705d1db1d422522fc2ba1b3d4fa9d1
#
_cell.length_a   1.000
_cell.length_b   1.000
_cell.length_c   1.000
_cell.angle_alpha   90.00
_cell.angle_beta   90.00
_cell.angle_gamma   90.00
#
_symmetry.space_group_name_H-M   'P 1'
#
loop_
_entity.id
_entity.type
_entity.pdbx_description
1 polymer ?
#
loop_
_entity_poly.entity_id
_entity_poly.type
_entity_poly.pdbx_seq_one_letter_code
_entity_poly.pdbx_strand_id
1 'polypeptide(L)'
;MAQSKHVYFFGDGKADGRTDMKDLLGGKGANLAEMTNIGLPVPAGFTITTEVCTYFYAHDKTYPKDLKAQVEAALAAVGRITGKKFGDAQNPLLVSVRSGARASMPGMMDTVLNLGLNDMTVEAVAEKSGDRRFAQDSYRRFITMYSNVVLGIEHHHFEEILDDHKDRHGYSLDTDLNADDWAQIIVRYKERVEEESGKPFPQDPHDQLWGAIGAVFGSWMIQRAITYRRLHNIPESWGTAVNVQAMVFGNMGETSATGVAFTRNPSTGEKKLYGEFLINAQGEDVVAGIRTPQEITEEARRESGSDKPSMEKAMPEAFAELKRIHAALEKHYRDMQDLEFTVEQGKLWMLQTRNGKRTAKAALRIAVELANEKLISRQEAVTRIEPGSLDQLLHPTIDPAAERKIFVSGLPASPGAACGEIVFSPDEAELLKSQGHKVILVRVETSPEDIHGMHAAEGILTTRGGMTSHAAVVARGMGKPCVSGAGSLRVDYRAQTMTAGGTTLKKGEILTIDGSTGQVLVGKVPMTQPALAGEFATLMQWADAARKLKVRANADTPADARAAVKFGAEGIGLCRTEHMFFDEDRIRAVREMILAGDEAARRVALAKLLPMQRKDFAELFEIMGALPVTIRLLDPPLHEFLPHGEEEIAEVAKAMGADPKALEDRARELHEFNPMLGFRGCRLAIAYPEIAEMQARAIFEAAVEVSRKTRKPVVPEIMVPLIATKAELDLVKERIDAVAKMVAAETKSPVKYQVGTMIELPRAALKAGEIAETAEFFSFGTNDLTQTAFGISRDDAASFLNIYTARGILPSDPFVSIDREGVGELIRIATERGRKVRKDIKLGIGGEHGGDPSSVMFCAEVGLDYVSCSPFRVPIARLAAAQAALAQRHKKA
;
A
#
# COMPACT_ATOMS: atom_id res chain seq x y z
N MET A 1 42.30 -20.09 -8.99
CA MET A 1 41.15 -19.31 -8.56
C MET A 1 39.96 -20.25 -8.51
N ALA A 2 39.18 -20.27 -7.41
CA ALA A 2 37.97 -21.09 -7.36
C ALA A 2 37.02 -20.58 -8.46
N GLN A 3 36.48 -21.49 -9.25
CA GLN A 3 35.55 -21.19 -10.33
C GLN A 3 34.28 -20.62 -9.70
N SER A 4 33.84 -19.43 -10.11
CA SER A 4 32.61 -18.83 -9.57
C SER A 4 31.40 -19.67 -9.97
N LYS A 5 30.55 -20.00 -8.99
CA LYS A 5 29.33 -20.76 -9.25
C LYS A 5 28.19 -19.82 -9.65
N HIS A 6 27.79 -19.89 -10.92
CA HIS A 6 26.72 -19.07 -11.49
C HIS A 6 25.40 -19.80 -11.66
N VAL A 7 25.43 -21.14 -11.63
CA VAL A 7 24.29 -22.00 -11.90
C VAL A 7 24.03 -22.93 -10.71
N TYR A 8 22.80 -22.93 -10.21
CA TYR A 8 22.33 -23.71 -9.06
C TYR A 8 21.24 -24.67 -9.49
N PHE A 9 21.55 -25.95 -9.41
CA PHE A 9 20.69 -27.04 -9.85
C PHE A 9 19.63 -27.40 -8.81
N PHE A 10 18.43 -27.85 -9.25
CA PHE A 10 17.39 -28.48 -8.42
C PHE A 10 16.68 -29.59 -9.21
N GLY A 11 16.41 -30.70 -8.58
CA GLY A 11 15.73 -31.87 -9.18
C GLY A 11 16.01 -33.16 -8.41
N ASP A 12 15.14 -34.15 -8.57
CA ASP A 12 15.27 -35.49 -7.93
C ASP A 12 15.50 -35.43 -6.41
N GLY A 13 14.75 -34.57 -5.72
CA GLY A 13 14.81 -34.42 -4.25
C GLY A 13 16.07 -33.74 -3.72
N LYS A 14 16.91 -33.16 -4.58
CA LYS A 14 18.15 -32.47 -4.19
C LYS A 14 18.26 -31.12 -4.89
N ALA A 15 18.72 -30.09 -4.16
CA ALA A 15 19.01 -28.80 -4.74
C ALA A 15 20.27 -28.20 -4.14
N ASP A 16 20.99 -27.42 -4.96
CA ASP A 16 22.18 -26.67 -4.55
C ASP A 16 21.85 -25.42 -3.72
N GLY A 17 20.63 -24.91 -3.85
CA GLY A 17 20.15 -23.73 -3.19
C GLY A 17 19.22 -24.01 -2.00
N ARG A 18 18.91 -22.95 -1.25
CA ARG A 18 17.99 -22.96 -0.11
C ARG A 18 17.18 -21.66 -0.05
N THR A 19 16.13 -21.62 0.75
CA THR A 19 15.21 -20.48 0.88
C THR A 19 15.87 -19.19 1.40
N ASP A 20 16.98 -19.29 2.16
CA ASP A 20 17.76 -18.15 2.66
C ASP A 20 18.63 -17.47 1.57
N MET A 21 18.79 -18.10 0.40
CA MET A 21 19.62 -17.62 -0.69
C MET A 21 18.84 -16.74 -1.70
N LYS A 22 17.79 -16.04 -1.25
CA LYS A 22 16.96 -15.20 -2.13
C LYS A 22 17.74 -14.06 -2.79
N ASP A 23 18.79 -13.58 -2.15
CA ASP A 23 19.65 -12.54 -2.71
C ASP A 23 20.39 -13.00 -3.95
N LEU A 24 20.73 -14.26 -4.01
CA LEU A 24 21.51 -14.87 -5.10
C LEU A 24 20.62 -15.57 -6.15
N LEU A 25 19.57 -16.29 -5.70
CA LEU A 25 18.73 -17.12 -6.56
C LEU A 25 17.39 -16.45 -6.93
N GLY A 26 17.14 -15.27 -6.37
CA GLY A 26 15.81 -14.67 -6.41
C GLY A 26 14.79 -15.46 -5.58
N GLY A 27 13.60 -14.88 -5.42
CA GLY A 27 12.56 -15.56 -4.63
C GLY A 27 12.09 -16.86 -5.26
N LYS A 28 11.96 -16.91 -6.59
CA LYS A 28 11.49 -18.11 -7.31
C LYS A 28 12.52 -19.24 -7.25
N GLY A 29 13.78 -18.98 -7.58
CA GLY A 29 14.83 -19.98 -7.58
C GLY A 29 15.10 -20.57 -6.19
N ALA A 30 15.15 -19.71 -5.16
CA ALA A 30 15.30 -20.15 -3.78
C ALA A 30 14.15 -21.06 -3.32
N ASN A 31 12.91 -20.72 -3.68
CA ASN A 31 11.75 -21.52 -3.31
C ASN A 31 11.62 -22.84 -4.11
N LEU A 32 12.02 -22.86 -5.40
CA LEU A 32 12.10 -24.10 -6.17
C LEU A 32 13.12 -25.08 -5.56
N ALA A 33 14.30 -24.56 -5.18
CA ALA A 33 15.31 -25.33 -4.49
C ALA A 33 14.79 -25.86 -3.13
N GLU A 34 14.13 -25.01 -2.34
CA GLU A 34 13.58 -25.41 -1.03
C GLU A 34 12.50 -26.49 -1.17
N MET A 35 11.53 -26.29 -2.06
CA MET A 35 10.48 -27.29 -2.34
C MET A 35 11.09 -28.64 -2.75
N THR A 36 12.14 -28.63 -3.57
CA THR A 36 12.85 -29.84 -3.97
C THR A 36 13.51 -30.52 -2.77
N ASN A 37 14.21 -29.75 -1.90
CA ASN A 37 14.90 -30.25 -0.73
C ASN A 37 13.96 -30.87 0.33
N ILE A 38 12.72 -30.35 0.43
CA ILE A 38 11.70 -30.94 1.33
C ILE A 38 10.88 -32.05 0.67
N GLY A 39 11.31 -32.50 -0.52
CA GLY A 39 10.77 -33.70 -1.19
C GLY A 39 9.45 -33.48 -1.93
N LEU A 40 9.11 -32.26 -2.32
CA LEU A 40 7.93 -32.01 -3.15
C LEU A 40 8.20 -32.30 -4.62
N PRO A 41 7.16 -32.65 -5.40
CA PRO A 41 7.28 -32.95 -6.83
C PRO A 41 7.52 -31.68 -7.63
N VAL A 42 8.76 -31.30 -7.79
CA VAL A 42 9.20 -30.12 -8.55
C VAL A 42 9.87 -30.58 -9.85
N PRO A 43 9.46 -30.11 -11.04
CA PRO A 43 10.18 -30.40 -12.27
C PRO A 43 11.63 -29.95 -12.19
N ALA A 44 12.57 -30.81 -12.65
CA ALA A 44 13.98 -30.53 -12.57
C ALA A 44 14.35 -29.26 -13.36
N GLY A 45 15.37 -28.53 -12.86
CA GLY A 45 15.81 -27.29 -13.47
C GLY A 45 17.05 -26.73 -12.81
N PHE A 46 17.34 -25.50 -13.13
CA PHE A 46 18.44 -24.72 -12.54
C PHE A 46 18.16 -23.23 -12.54
N THR A 47 18.85 -22.52 -11.65
CA THR A 47 18.76 -21.06 -11.52
C THR A 47 20.10 -20.44 -11.88
N ILE A 48 20.11 -19.47 -12.80
CA ILE A 48 21.23 -18.57 -13.08
C ILE A 48 21.10 -17.37 -12.13
N THR A 49 22.17 -17.04 -11.42
CA THR A 49 22.15 -16.11 -10.28
C THR A 49 21.88 -14.65 -10.67
N THR A 50 21.39 -13.87 -9.71
CA THR A 50 21.22 -12.41 -9.84
C THR A 50 22.54 -11.69 -10.14
N GLU A 51 23.67 -12.23 -9.69
CA GLU A 51 25.01 -11.69 -9.97
C GLU A 51 25.35 -11.71 -11.46
N VAL A 52 24.84 -12.70 -12.20
CA VAL A 52 24.99 -12.74 -13.66
C VAL A 52 24.20 -11.59 -14.33
N CYS A 53 23.04 -11.23 -13.80
CA CYS A 53 22.28 -10.07 -14.28
C CYS A 53 23.06 -8.77 -14.09
N THR A 54 23.63 -8.55 -12.92
CA THR A 54 24.44 -7.36 -12.63
C THR A 54 25.71 -7.33 -13.48
N TYR A 55 26.36 -8.50 -13.68
CA TYR A 55 27.49 -8.63 -14.60
C TYR A 55 27.08 -8.27 -16.04
N PHE A 56 25.95 -8.79 -16.51
CA PHE A 56 25.44 -8.55 -17.86
C PHE A 56 25.28 -7.05 -18.15
N TYR A 57 24.71 -6.29 -17.23
CA TYR A 57 24.59 -4.84 -17.42
C TYR A 57 25.90 -4.07 -17.25
N ALA A 58 26.82 -4.54 -16.41
CA ALA A 58 28.12 -3.90 -16.20
C ALA A 58 29.11 -4.15 -17.37
N HIS A 59 28.84 -5.15 -18.23
CA HIS A 59 29.76 -5.58 -19.30
C HIS A 59 29.07 -5.63 -20.67
N ASP A 60 28.34 -4.58 -21.02
CA ASP A 60 27.71 -4.40 -22.35
C ASP A 60 26.92 -5.61 -22.83
N LYS A 61 26.09 -6.16 -21.94
CA LYS A 61 25.21 -7.34 -22.19
C LYS A 61 25.99 -8.61 -22.57
N THR A 62 27.21 -8.78 -22.07
CA THR A 62 27.98 -10.04 -22.19
C THR A 62 27.86 -10.91 -20.93
N TYR A 63 28.22 -12.16 -21.05
CA TYR A 63 28.16 -13.15 -19.97
C TYR A 63 29.52 -13.50 -19.39
N PRO A 64 29.60 -13.95 -18.12
CA PRO A 64 30.83 -14.57 -17.58
C PRO A 64 31.30 -15.73 -18.46
N LYS A 65 32.61 -15.87 -18.67
CA LYS A 65 33.23 -16.82 -19.62
C LYS A 65 32.87 -18.30 -19.33
N ASP A 66 32.67 -18.65 -18.10
CA ASP A 66 32.36 -20.02 -17.64
C ASP A 66 30.86 -20.32 -17.53
N LEU A 67 29.98 -19.33 -17.71
CA LEU A 67 28.54 -19.50 -17.60
C LEU A 67 27.98 -20.52 -18.59
N LYS A 68 28.43 -20.47 -19.85
CA LYS A 68 27.94 -21.40 -20.88
C LYS A 68 28.21 -22.85 -20.54
N ALA A 69 29.40 -23.18 -20.04
CA ALA A 69 29.73 -24.52 -19.62
C ALA A 69 28.89 -25.02 -18.42
N GLN A 70 28.59 -24.10 -17.47
CA GLN A 70 27.73 -24.43 -16.32
C GLN A 70 26.28 -24.68 -16.74
N VAL A 71 25.75 -23.88 -17.67
CA VAL A 71 24.39 -24.06 -18.24
C VAL A 71 24.26 -25.39 -18.97
N GLU A 72 25.23 -25.73 -19.83
CA GLU A 72 25.24 -27.03 -20.55
C GLU A 72 25.30 -28.23 -19.60
N ALA A 73 26.13 -28.14 -18.56
CA ALA A 73 26.21 -29.20 -17.54
C ALA A 73 24.88 -29.37 -16.78
N ALA A 74 24.20 -28.25 -16.47
CA ALA A 74 22.90 -28.28 -15.80
C ALA A 74 21.80 -28.83 -16.72
N LEU A 75 21.76 -28.44 -17.99
CA LEU A 75 20.84 -29.03 -18.99
C LEU A 75 21.01 -30.54 -19.13
N ALA A 76 22.25 -31.00 -19.19
CA ALA A 76 22.55 -32.43 -19.23
C ALA A 76 22.07 -33.15 -17.94
N ALA A 77 22.15 -32.52 -16.77
CA ALA A 77 21.63 -33.07 -15.53
C ALA A 77 20.10 -33.17 -15.54
N VAL A 78 19.40 -32.09 -16.00
CA VAL A 78 17.95 -32.12 -16.20
C VAL A 78 17.54 -33.24 -17.17
N GLY A 79 18.29 -33.34 -18.27
CA GLY A 79 18.05 -34.42 -19.26
C GLY A 79 18.14 -35.82 -18.69
N ARG A 80 19.14 -36.08 -17.84
CA ARG A 80 19.26 -37.40 -17.17
C ARG A 80 18.08 -37.76 -16.27
N ILE A 81 17.54 -36.75 -15.54
CA ILE A 81 16.38 -36.96 -14.66
C ILE A 81 15.12 -37.19 -15.44
N THR A 82 14.89 -36.42 -16.49
CA THR A 82 13.69 -36.50 -17.31
C THR A 82 13.71 -37.61 -18.35
N GLY A 83 14.89 -38.22 -18.60
CA GLY A 83 15.07 -39.16 -19.68
C GLY A 83 14.97 -38.53 -21.08
N LYS A 84 15.10 -37.20 -21.19
CA LYS A 84 14.97 -36.41 -22.44
C LYS A 84 16.28 -35.65 -22.70
N LYS A 85 16.50 -35.18 -23.93
CA LYS A 85 17.68 -34.39 -24.25
C LYS A 85 17.29 -33.07 -24.93
N PHE A 86 17.91 -31.98 -24.51
CA PHE A 86 17.68 -30.69 -25.12
C PHE A 86 18.18 -30.66 -26.56
N GLY A 87 17.32 -30.24 -27.49
CA GLY A 87 17.60 -30.21 -28.92
C GLY A 87 17.57 -31.59 -29.63
N ASP A 88 17.15 -32.65 -28.95
CA ASP A 88 17.03 -33.99 -29.55
C ASP A 88 15.80 -34.08 -30.45
N ALA A 89 15.99 -34.54 -31.69
CA ALA A 89 14.91 -34.65 -32.67
C ALA A 89 13.91 -35.77 -32.41
N GLN A 90 14.24 -36.75 -31.53
CA GLN A 90 13.39 -37.90 -31.24
C GLN A 90 12.76 -37.87 -29.84
N ASN A 91 13.47 -37.28 -28.86
CA ASN A 91 12.99 -37.18 -27.51
C ASN A 91 13.38 -35.82 -26.86
N PRO A 92 12.81 -34.72 -27.35
CA PRO A 92 13.23 -33.40 -26.95
C PRO A 92 12.89 -33.09 -25.49
N LEU A 93 13.86 -32.53 -24.77
CA LEU A 93 13.61 -31.82 -23.53
C LEU A 93 13.12 -30.42 -23.87
N LEU A 94 11.92 -30.04 -23.42
CA LEU A 94 11.43 -28.68 -23.51
C LEU A 94 11.60 -28.02 -22.14
N VAL A 95 11.91 -26.71 -22.14
CA VAL A 95 12.13 -25.97 -20.91
C VAL A 95 11.34 -24.66 -20.91
N SER A 96 11.08 -24.15 -19.71
CA SER A 96 10.63 -22.79 -19.50
C SER A 96 11.82 -21.92 -19.05
N VAL A 97 11.87 -20.66 -19.45
CA VAL A 97 12.83 -19.66 -18.99
C VAL A 97 12.07 -18.53 -18.32
N ARG A 98 12.25 -18.40 -17.01
CA ARG A 98 11.42 -17.55 -16.15
C ARG A 98 12.28 -16.64 -15.30
N SER A 99 11.86 -15.39 -15.13
CA SER A 99 12.50 -14.43 -14.21
C SER A 99 12.33 -14.82 -12.73
N GLY A 100 13.28 -14.40 -11.89
CA GLY A 100 13.27 -14.65 -10.47
C GLY A 100 13.89 -13.51 -9.68
N ALA A 101 13.20 -12.37 -9.53
CA ALA A 101 13.68 -11.26 -8.70
C ALA A 101 13.62 -11.61 -7.21
N ARG A 102 14.42 -10.92 -6.37
CA ARG A 102 14.41 -11.08 -4.89
C ARG A 102 13.05 -10.76 -4.30
N ALA A 103 12.42 -9.68 -4.79
CA ALA A 103 11.05 -9.32 -4.48
C ALA A 103 10.08 -9.84 -5.55
N SER A 104 8.86 -10.21 -5.15
CA SER A 104 7.82 -10.62 -6.09
C SER A 104 7.33 -9.42 -6.90
N MET A 105 7.45 -9.48 -8.22
CA MET A 105 7.04 -8.46 -9.18
C MET A 105 6.07 -9.09 -10.21
N PRO A 106 4.80 -9.35 -9.83
CA PRO A 106 3.86 -10.08 -10.69
C PRO A 106 3.62 -9.36 -12.02
N GLY A 107 3.75 -10.07 -13.15
CA GLY A 107 3.51 -9.52 -14.47
C GLY A 107 4.53 -8.52 -14.99
N MET A 108 5.51 -8.11 -14.16
CA MET A 108 6.49 -7.07 -14.54
C MET A 108 7.67 -7.61 -15.35
N MET A 109 7.89 -8.91 -15.31
CA MET A 109 9.06 -9.57 -15.88
C MET A 109 8.65 -10.66 -16.86
N ASP A 110 9.46 -10.87 -17.89
CA ASP A 110 9.14 -11.77 -18.98
C ASP A 110 9.38 -13.25 -18.64
N THR A 111 8.67 -14.10 -19.39
CA THR A 111 8.72 -15.57 -19.32
C THR A 111 8.65 -16.13 -20.72
N VAL A 112 9.38 -17.20 -21.00
CA VAL A 112 9.28 -17.97 -22.25
C VAL A 112 9.02 -19.44 -21.91
N LEU A 113 7.93 -19.99 -22.42
CA LEU A 113 7.49 -21.38 -22.24
C LEU A 113 7.73 -22.19 -23.50
N ASN A 114 7.73 -23.50 -23.39
CA ASN A 114 7.83 -24.44 -24.51
C ASN A 114 9.13 -24.28 -25.35
N LEU A 115 10.17 -23.74 -24.76
CA LEU A 115 11.43 -23.47 -25.41
C LEU A 115 12.12 -24.79 -25.76
N GLY A 116 12.65 -24.87 -26.97
CA GLY A 116 13.21 -26.09 -27.59
C GLY A 116 12.33 -26.68 -28.71
N LEU A 117 11.11 -26.11 -28.92
CA LEU A 117 10.29 -26.46 -30.06
C LEU A 117 10.83 -25.83 -31.34
N ASN A 118 10.85 -26.61 -32.40
CA ASN A 118 11.16 -26.24 -33.77
C ASN A 118 10.41 -27.17 -34.74
N ASP A 119 10.64 -27.03 -36.01
CA ASP A 119 9.95 -27.83 -37.04
C ASP A 119 10.21 -29.35 -36.95
N MET A 120 11.33 -29.76 -36.34
CA MET A 120 11.63 -31.19 -36.12
C MET A 120 11.12 -31.67 -34.77
N THR A 121 11.34 -30.91 -33.72
CA THR A 121 10.99 -31.35 -32.35
C THR A 121 9.48 -31.35 -32.12
N VAL A 122 8.69 -30.53 -32.83
CA VAL A 122 7.22 -30.57 -32.73
C VAL A 122 6.63 -31.91 -33.19
N GLU A 123 7.20 -32.52 -34.25
CA GLU A 123 6.76 -33.84 -34.73
C GLU A 123 7.10 -34.94 -33.70
N ALA A 124 8.28 -34.86 -33.07
CA ALA A 124 8.65 -35.80 -32.02
C ALA A 124 7.74 -35.67 -30.77
N VAL A 125 7.32 -34.44 -30.42
CA VAL A 125 6.36 -34.20 -29.33
C VAL A 125 4.98 -34.79 -29.71
N ALA A 126 4.53 -34.61 -30.96
CA ALA A 126 3.27 -35.16 -31.46
C ALA A 126 3.28 -36.71 -31.41
N GLU A 127 4.37 -37.36 -31.84
CA GLU A 127 4.52 -38.80 -31.77
C GLU A 127 4.51 -39.33 -30.33
N LYS A 128 5.26 -38.70 -29.45
CA LYS A 128 5.41 -39.11 -28.03
C LYS A 128 4.13 -38.90 -27.20
N SER A 129 3.43 -37.81 -27.43
CA SER A 129 2.16 -37.54 -26.75
C SER A 129 0.98 -38.30 -27.33
N GLY A 130 1.09 -38.76 -28.58
CA GLY A 130 -0.04 -39.30 -29.32
C GLY A 130 -1.09 -38.23 -29.71
N ASP A 131 -0.77 -36.94 -29.50
CA ASP A 131 -1.68 -35.81 -29.76
C ASP A 131 -0.95 -34.72 -30.58
N ARG A 132 -1.22 -34.77 -31.89
CA ARG A 132 -0.64 -33.80 -32.83
C ARG A 132 -1.20 -32.38 -32.61
N ARG A 133 -2.48 -32.28 -32.19
CA ARG A 133 -3.08 -31.00 -31.88
C ARG A 133 -2.36 -30.30 -30.73
N PHE A 134 -2.12 -31.01 -29.64
CA PHE A 134 -1.34 -30.53 -28.49
C PHE A 134 0.04 -30.04 -28.92
N ALA A 135 0.78 -30.80 -29.72
CA ALA A 135 2.12 -30.44 -30.15
C ALA A 135 2.10 -29.14 -30.98
N GLN A 136 1.19 -29.05 -31.95
CA GLN A 136 1.06 -27.86 -32.82
C GLN A 136 0.60 -26.60 -32.02
N ASP A 137 -0.37 -26.74 -31.11
CA ASP A 137 -0.79 -25.63 -30.23
C ASP A 137 0.35 -25.16 -29.31
N SER A 138 1.15 -26.10 -28.77
CA SER A 138 2.33 -25.74 -27.98
C SER A 138 3.39 -25.00 -28.81
N TYR A 139 3.57 -25.36 -30.05
CA TYR A 139 4.53 -24.72 -30.96
C TYR A 139 4.06 -23.30 -31.35
N ARG A 140 2.79 -23.11 -31.71
CA ARG A 140 2.28 -21.77 -32.00
C ARG A 140 2.38 -20.85 -30.80
N ARG A 141 2.09 -21.33 -29.58
CA ARG A 141 2.25 -20.57 -28.32
C ARG A 141 3.70 -20.17 -28.10
N PHE A 142 4.63 -21.07 -28.35
CA PHE A 142 6.05 -20.79 -28.27
C PHE A 142 6.48 -19.71 -29.27
N ILE A 143 6.06 -19.81 -30.53
CA ILE A 143 6.37 -18.79 -31.56
C ILE A 143 5.86 -17.43 -31.13
N THR A 144 4.59 -17.32 -30.72
CA THR A 144 4.00 -16.04 -30.25
C THR A 144 4.77 -15.45 -29.08
N MET A 145 5.01 -16.26 -28.05
CA MET A 145 5.68 -15.80 -26.83
C MET A 145 7.15 -15.43 -27.08
N TYR A 146 7.88 -16.28 -27.82
CA TYR A 146 9.28 -16.00 -28.15
C TYR A 146 9.41 -14.74 -29.01
N SER A 147 8.55 -14.60 -30.00
CA SER A 147 8.54 -13.43 -30.88
C SER A 147 8.23 -12.13 -30.15
N ASN A 148 7.29 -12.15 -29.24
CA ASN A 148 6.97 -10.99 -28.41
C ASN A 148 8.10 -10.65 -27.41
N VAL A 149 8.56 -11.63 -26.64
CA VAL A 149 9.51 -11.43 -25.55
C VAL A 149 10.94 -11.23 -26.04
N VAL A 150 11.37 -12.02 -27.03
CA VAL A 150 12.78 -12.05 -27.48
C VAL A 150 13.02 -11.20 -28.71
N LEU A 151 12.11 -11.26 -29.67
CA LEU A 151 12.24 -10.56 -30.96
C LEU A 151 11.59 -9.15 -30.93
N GLY A 152 10.76 -8.85 -29.91
CA GLY A 152 10.09 -7.55 -29.75
C GLY A 152 8.95 -7.32 -30.74
N ILE A 153 8.36 -8.38 -31.28
CA ILE A 153 7.22 -8.31 -32.21
C ILE A 153 5.93 -8.19 -31.41
N GLU A 154 5.09 -7.22 -31.75
CA GLU A 154 3.83 -6.94 -31.06
C GLU A 154 2.85 -8.11 -31.14
N HIS A 155 2.21 -8.44 -30.01
CA HIS A 155 1.33 -9.61 -29.86
C HIS A 155 0.13 -9.58 -30.82
N HIS A 156 -0.41 -8.41 -31.10
CA HIS A 156 -1.58 -8.22 -31.96
C HIS A 156 -1.41 -8.78 -33.37
N HIS A 157 -0.19 -8.80 -33.92
CA HIS A 157 0.08 -9.38 -35.25
C HIS A 157 -0.29 -10.87 -35.33
N PHE A 158 -0.10 -11.61 -34.24
CA PHE A 158 -0.42 -13.01 -34.14
C PHE A 158 -1.91 -13.24 -33.83
N GLU A 159 -2.51 -12.36 -33.01
CA GLU A 159 -3.96 -12.40 -32.74
C GLU A 159 -4.78 -12.16 -34.02
N GLU A 160 -4.40 -11.17 -34.83
CA GLU A 160 -5.08 -10.92 -36.13
C GLU A 160 -5.05 -12.13 -37.05
N ILE A 161 -3.94 -12.86 -37.11
CA ILE A 161 -3.84 -14.07 -37.92
C ILE A 161 -4.74 -15.19 -37.38
N LEU A 162 -4.80 -15.34 -36.07
CA LEU A 162 -5.64 -16.34 -35.40
C LEU A 162 -7.12 -16.04 -35.55
N ASP A 163 -7.53 -14.80 -35.35
CA ASP A 163 -8.92 -14.37 -35.48
C ASP A 163 -9.41 -14.48 -36.92
N ASP A 164 -8.58 -14.05 -37.91
CA ASP A 164 -8.88 -14.22 -39.33
C ASP A 164 -9.08 -15.71 -39.70
N HIS A 165 -8.27 -16.62 -39.13
CA HIS A 165 -8.44 -18.04 -39.33
C HIS A 165 -9.75 -18.59 -38.70
N LYS A 166 -10.06 -18.18 -37.46
CA LYS A 166 -11.29 -18.54 -36.79
C LYS A 166 -12.54 -18.05 -37.53
N ASP A 167 -12.53 -16.81 -37.95
CA ASP A 167 -13.65 -16.18 -38.67
C ASP A 167 -13.94 -16.92 -39.99
N ARG A 168 -12.90 -17.28 -40.73
CA ARG A 168 -13.04 -18.03 -41.98
C ARG A 168 -13.65 -19.42 -41.82
N HIS A 169 -13.41 -20.07 -40.66
CA HIS A 169 -13.85 -21.43 -40.37
C HIS A 169 -15.07 -21.49 -39.44
N GLY A 170 -15.54 -20.34 -38.94
CA GLY A 170 -16.66 -20.26 -38.00
C GLY A 170 -16.36 -20.77 -36.60
N TYR A 171 -15.08 -20.75 -36.16
CA TYR A 171 -14.64 -21.15 -34.84
C TYR A 171 -14.77 -19.99 -33.83
N SER A 172 -15.12 -20.33 -32.59
CA SER A 172 -15.25 -19.32 -31.51
C SER A 172 -14.15 -19.44 -30.47
N LEU A 173 -13.65 -20.63 -30.21
CA LEU A 173 -12.66 -20.91 -29.20
C LEU A 173 -11.39 -21.51 -29.83
N ASP A 174 -10.23 -21.31 -29.16
CA ASP A 174 -8.98 -21.98 -29.55
C ASP A 174 -9.10 -23.53 -29.53
N THR A 175 -9.99 -24.04 -28.67
CA THR A 175 -10.28 -25.46 -28.58
C THR A 175 -11.01 -26.03 -29.77
N ASP A 176 -11.61 -25.21 -30.62
CA ASP A 176 -12.31 -25.64 -31.82
C ASP A 176 -11.34 -25.98 -32.96
N LEU A 177 -10.12 -25.43 -32.94
CA LEU A 177 -9.10 -25.66 -33.94
C LEU A 177 -8.47 -27.05 -33.81
N ASN A 178 -8.32 -27.75 -34.94
CA ASN A 178 -7.65 -29.02 -35.03
C ASN A 178 -6.14 -28.89 -35.31
N ALA A 179 -5.43 -30.01 -35.45
CA ALA A 179 -3.98 -30.02 -35.67
C ALA A 179 -3.56 -29.36 -37.01
N ASP A 180 -4.37 -29.53 -38.06
CA ASP A 180 -4.05 -28.97 -39.38
C ASP A 180 -4.32 -27.47 -39.44
N ASP A 181 -5.33 -27.00 -38.72
CA ASP A 181 -5.54 -25.54 -38.51
C ASP A 181 -4.33 -24.88 -37.85
N TRP A 182 -3.85 -25.47 -36.76
CA TRP A 182 -2.67 -24.98 -36.08
C TRP A 182 -1.41 -24.99 -36.95
N ALA A 183 -1.22 -26.06 -37.74
CA ALA A 183 -0.10 -26.14 -38.68
C ALA A 183 -0.11 -25.00 -39.71
N GLN A 184 -1.29 -24.67 -40.26
CA GLN A 184 -1.46 -23.56 -41.20
C GLN A 184 -1.20 -22.21 -40.54
N ILE A 185 -1.68 -21.99 -39.31
CA ILE A 185 -1.43 -20.78 -38.53
C ILE A 185 0.06 -20.61 -38.24
N ILE A 186 0.76 -21.69 -37.86
CA ILE A 186 2.21 -21.67 -37.58
C ILE A 186 3.00 -21.21 -38.83
N VAL A 187 2.63 -21.63 -40.00
CA VAL A 187 3.29 -21.16 -41.25
C VAL A 187 3.12 -19.65 -41.36
N ARG A 188 1.89 -19.13 -41.24
CA ARG A 188 1.62 -17.69 -41.30
C ARG A 188 2.33 -16.91 -40.17
N TYR A 189 2.44 -17.49 -38.98
CA TYR A 189 3.20 -16.87 -37.86
C TYR A 189 4.68 -16.75 -38.19
N LYS A 190 5.29 -17.77 -38.77
CA LYS A 190 6.71 -17.72 -39.17
C LYS A 190 6.96 -16.71 -40.31
N GLU A 191 6.06 -16.62 -41.25
CA GLU A 191 6.08 -15.60 -42.30
C GLU A 191 6.01 -14.20 -41.70
N ARG A 192 5.09 -13.98 -40.76
CA ARG A 192 4.98 -12.70 -40.05
C ARG A 192 6.25 -12.38 -39.24
N VAL A 193 6.87 -13.34 -38.59
CA VAL A 193 8.13 -13.15 -37.88
C VAL A 193 9.23 -12.69 -38.84
N GLU A 194 9.33 -13.30 -40.00
CA GLU A 194 10.31 -12.91 -41.01
C GLU A 194 10.04 -11.51 -41.58
N GLU A 195 8.76 -11.16 -41.82
CA GLU A 195 8.35 -9.84 -42.27
C GLU A 195 8.75 -8.75 -41.26
N GLU A 196 8.46 -8.97 -39.97
CA GLU A 196 8.68 -7.96 -38.93
C GLU A 196 10.16 -7.85 -38.46
N SER A 197 10.85 -9.00 -38.38
CA SER A 197 12.23 -9.02 -37.84
C SER A 197 13.32 -9.02 -38.93
N GLY A 198 12.96 -9.29 -40.21
CA GLY A 198 13.91 -9.47 -41.30
C GLY A 198 14.70 -10.79 -41.23
N LYS A 199 14.31 -11.72 -40.34
CA LYS A 199 14.97 -13.02 -40.13
C LYS A 199 13.94 -14.10 -39.90
N PRO A 200 14.21 -15.36 -40.34
CA PRO A 200 13.33 -16.48 -40.05
C PRO A 200 13.29 -16.78 -38.52
N PHE A 201 12.20 -17.37 -38.08
CA PHE A 201 12.07 -17.83 -36.65
C PHE A 201 13.20 -18.83 -36.33
N PRO A 202 13.95 -18.63 -35.22
CA PRO A 202 15.13 -19.44 -34.91
C PRO A 202 14.78 -20.90 -34.66
N GLN A 203 15.48 -21.81 -35.34
CA GLN A 203 15.25 -23.25 -35.27
C GLN A 203 16.26 -23.98 -34.38
N ASP A 204 17.38 -23.36 -33.99
CA ASP A 204 18.36 -23.93 -33.07
C ASP A 204 17.89 -23.75 -31.61
N PRO A 205 17.63 -24.81 -30.83
CA PRO A 205 17.20 -24.68 -29.45
C PRO A 205 18.20 -23.94 -28.52
N HIS A 206 19.51 -24.03 -28.79
CA HIS A 206 20.50 -23.32 -28.01
C HIS A 206 20.47 -21.82 -28.29
N ASP A 207 20.28 -21.40 -29.55
CA ASP A 207 20.06 -19.99 -29.88
C ASP A 207 18.78 -19.45 -29.25
N GLN A 208 17.70 -20.25 -29.26
CA GLN A 208 16.47 -19.92 -28.58
C GLN A 208 16.69 -19.73 -27.07
N LEU A 209 17.46 -20.64 -26.42
CA LEU A 209 17.73 -20.58 -24.98
C LEU A 209 18.51 -19.32 -24.60
N TRP A 210 19.58 -19.02 -25.29
CA TRP A 210 20.39 -17.83 -25.00
C TRP A 210 19.66 -16.53 -25.34
N GLY A 211 18.83 -16.53 -26.39
CA GLY A 211 17.91 -15.42 -26.66
C GLY A 211 16.93 -15.17 -25.51
N ALA A 212 16.30 -16.22 -24.99
CA ALA A 212 15.35 -16.13 -23.86
C ALA A 212 16.04 -15.73 -22.56
N ILE A 213 17.22 -16.26 -22.23
CA ILE A 213 18.01 -15.87 -21.05
C ILE A 213 18.33 -14.36 -21.13
N GLY A 214 18.79 -13.88 -22.29
CA GLY A 214 19.09 -12.47 -22.52
C GLY A 214 17.87 -11.57 -22.39
N ALA A 215 16.72 -11.99 -22.94
CA ALA A 215 15.47 -11.24 -22.83
C ALA A 215 14.96 -11.16 -21.38
N VAL A 216 15.05 -12.25 -20.61
CA VAL A 216 14.67 -12.25 -19.20
C VAL A 216 15.57 -11.33 -18.37
N PHE A 217 16.88 -11.31 -18.58
CA PHE A 217 17.76 -10.30 -17.98
C PHE A 217 17.38 -8.88 -18.43
N GLY A 218 17.11 -8.70 -19.74
CA GLY A 218 16.66 -7.44 -20.33
C GLY A 218 15.39 -6.88 -19.70
N SER A 219 14.47 -7.77 -19.33
CA SER A 219 13.17 -7.38 -18.74
C SER A 219 13.30 -6.68 -17.39
N TRP A 220 14.45 -6.77 -16.69
CA TRP A 220 14.72 -5.99 -15.49
C TRP A 220 14.72 -4.48 -15.73
N MET A 221 15.09 -4.03 -16.93
CA MET A 221 15.23 -2.61 -17.28
C MET A 221 14.16 -2.10 -18.25
N ILE A 222 13.06 -2.84 -18.45
CA ILE A 222 11.91 -2.31 -19.20
C ILE A 222 11.09 -1.34 -18.34
N GLN A 223 10.34 -0.44 -18.97
CA GLN A 223 9.68 0.68 -18.31
C GLN A 223 8.73 0.24 -17.19
N ARG A 224 7.89 -0.79 -17.43
CA ARG A 224 6.98 -1.30 -16.40
C ARG A 224 7.71 -1.86 -15.16
N ALA A 225 8.84 -2.55 -15.35
CA ALA A 225 9.65 -3.05 -14.25
C ALA A 225 10.34 -1.92 -13.47
N ILE A 226 10.84 -0.89 -14.16
CA ILE A 226 11.42 0.31 -13.53
C ILE A 226 10.37 1.04 -12.70
N THR A 227 9.18 1.26 -13.25
CA THR A 227 8.06 1.92 -12.55
C THR A 227 7.65 1.14 -11.30
N TYR A 228 7.49 -0.17 -11.42
CA TYR A 228 7.15 -1.03 -10.27
C TYR A 228 8.21 -0.97 -9.18
N ARG A 229 9.50 -1.09 -9.55
CA ARG A 229 10.60 -1.01 -8.58
C ARG A 229 10.63 0.32 -7.85
N ARG A 230 10.42 1.43 -8.55
CA ARG A 230 10.35 2.76 -7.96
C ARG A 230 9.19 2.88 -6.94
N LEU A 231 8.00 2.41 -7.31
CA LEU A 231 6.82 2.44 -6.44
C LEU A 231 6.98 1.58 -5.18
N HIS A 232 7.77 0.51 -5.26
CA HIS A 232 7.98 -0.44 -4.17
C HIS A 232 9.36 -0.34 -3.51
N ASN A 233 10.13 0.71 -3.80
CA ASN A 233 11.49 0.93 -3.25
C ASN A 233 12.43 -0.28 -3.44
N ILE A 234 12.37 -0.93 -4.61
CA ILE A 234 13.23 -2.05 -4.97
C ILE A 234 14.49 -1.52 -5.68
N PRO A 235 15.70 -1.70 -5.11
CA PRO A 235 16.94 -1.21 -5.71
C PRO A 235 17.22 -1.85 -7.06
N GLU A 236 17.66 -1.04 -8.03
CA GLU A 236 18.06 -1.51 -9.36
C GLU A 236 19.24 -2.49 -9.30
N SER A 237 20.15 -2.27 -8.36
CA SER A 237 21.35 -3.10 -8.16
C SER A 237 21.06 -4.56 -7.75
N TRP A 238 19.81 -4.89 -7.40
CA TRP A 238 19.45 -6.25 -7.03
C TRP A 238 19.48 -7.22 -8.22
N GLY A 239 19.16 -6.77 -9.42
CA GLY A 239 19.03 -7.63 -10.59
C GLY A 239 17.93 -8.68 -10.49
N THR A 240 17.85 -9.56 -11.47
CA THR A 240 16.96 -10.72 -11.49
C THR A 240 17.75 -12.00 -11.73
N ALA A 241 17.32 -13.12 -11.14
CA ALA A 241 17.79 -14.44 -11.53
C ALA A 241 16.99 -14.95 -12.73
N VAL A 242 17.51 -15.96 -13.42
CA VAL A 242 16.83 -16.69 -14.49
C VAL A 242 16.66 -18.14 -14.07
N ASN A 243 15.43 -18.66 -14.09
CA ASN A 243 15.11 -20.05 -13.80
C ASN A 243 14.81 -20.77 -15.09
N VAL A 244 15.58 -21.82 -15.38
CA VAL A 244 15.38 -22.74 -16.51
C VAL A 244 14.86 -24.05 -15.94
N GLN A 245 13.65 -24.46 -16.33
CA GLN A 245 12.97 -25.60 -15.71
C GLN A 245 12.34 -26.50 -16.78
N ALA A 246 12.41 -27.81 -16.62
CA ALA A 246 11.74 -28.76 -17.51
C ALA A 246 10.24 -28.45 -17.58
N MET A 247 9.68 -28.43 -18.78
CA MET A 247 8.26 -28.29 -18.99
C MET A 247 7.48 -29.50 -18.51
N VAL A 248 6.35 -29.21 -17.86
CA VAL A 248 5.26 -30.15 -17.58
C VAL A 248 3.97 -29.53 -18.14
N PHE A 249 3.08 -30.37 -18.66
CA PHE A 249 2.00 -29.90 -19.51
C PHE A 249 0.61 -30.15 -18.90
N GLY A 250 -0.09 -29.08 -18.61
CA GLY A 250 -1.49 -29.11 -18.17
C GLY A 250 -2.51 -29.21 -19.30
N ASN A 251 -2.05 -29.18 -20.57
CA ASN A 251 -2.85 -29.23 -21.78
C ASN A 251 -2.68 -30.55 -22.58
N MET A 252 -2.38 -31.62 -21.88
CA MET A 252 -2.31 -32.98 -22.46
C MET A 252 -3.63 -33.79 -22.25
N GLY A 253 -4.75 -33.18 -22.57
CA GLY A 253 -6.07 -33.81 -22.48
C GLY A 253 -6.72 -33.72 -21.09
N GLU A 254 -7.83 -34.46 -20.93
CA GLU A 254 -8.75 -34.35 -19.78
C GLU A 254 -8.14 -34.82 -18.42
N THR A 255 -7.04 -35.53 -18.44
CA THR A 255 -6.31 -35.97 -17.25
C THR A 255 -5.20 -34.97 -16.82
N SER A 256 -5.12 -33.87 -17.53
CA SER A 256 -4.12 -32.82 -17.30
C SER A 256 -4.81 -31.49 -16.97
N ALA A 257 -4.18 -30.72 -16.14
CA ALA A 257 -4.71 -29.43 -15.68
C ALA A 257 -3.59 -28.51 -15.23
N THR A 258 -3.89 -27.24 -15.10
CA THR A 258 -3.04 -26.26 -14.42
C THR A 258 -3.87 -25.46 -13.45
N GLY A 259 -3.25 -24.94 -12.39
CA GLY A 259 -3.97 -24.17 -11.40
C GLY A 259 -3.09 -23.37 -10.45
N VAL A 260 -3.76 -22.55 -9.70
CA VAL A 260 -3.20 -21.74 -8.61
C VAL A 260 -3.99 -21.98 -7.35
N ALA A 261 -3.30 -22.07 -6.24
CA ALA A 261 -3.91 -22.32 -4.94
C ALA A 261 -3.26 -21.47 -3.85
N PHE A 262 -4.02 -21.23 -2.80
CA PHE A 262 -3.55 -20.54 -1.61
C PHE A 262 -3.80 -21.44 -0.40
N THR A 263 -2.88 -21.45 0.55
CA THR A 263 -3.05 -22.24 1.77
C THR A 263 -4.12 -21.67 2.70
N ARG A 264 -4.51 -20.42 2.48
CA ARG A 264 -5.65 -19.74 3.13
C ARG A 264 -6.31 -18.80 2.13
N ASN A 265 -7.56 -18.45 2.36
CA ASN A 265 -8.23 -17.46 1.51
C ASN A 265 -7.50 -16.10 1.57
N PRO A 266 -6.96 -15.59 0.45
CA PRO A 266 -6.16 -14.36 0.43
C PRO A 266 -6.96 -13.09 0.72
N SER A 267 -8.28 -13.14 0.63
CA SER A 267 -9.17 -12.01 0.88
C SER A 267 -9.67 -11.98 2.33
N THR A 268 -9.97 -13.14 2.92
CA THR A 268 -10.57 -13.25 4.26
C THR A 268 -9.64 -13.79 5.33
N GLY A 269 -8.54 -14.45 4.95
CA GLY A 269 -7.62 -15.13 5.85
C GLY A 269 -8.10 -16.49 6.35
N GLU A 270 -9.27 -16.95 5.92
CA GLU A 270 -9.85 -18.21 6.36
C GLU A 270 -8.94 -19.40 6.03
N LYS A 271 -8.76 -20.31 7.01
CA LYS A 271 -7.91 -21.49 6.87
C LYS A 271 -8.63 -22.57 6.04
N LYS A 272 -8.70 -22.33 4.74
CA LYS A 272 -9.24 -23.26 3.75
C LYS A 272 -8.34 -23.24 2.52
N LEU A 273 -8.16 -24.42 1.88
CA LEU A 273 -7.54 -24.49 0.56
C LEU A 273 -8.42 -23.70 -0.42
N TYR A 274 -7.87 -22.64 -0.95
CA TYR A 274 -8.54 -21.72 -1.84
C TYR A 274 -7.80 -21.62 -3.16
N GLY A 275 -8.51 -21.63 -4.30
CA GLY A 275 -7.86 -21.51 -5.59
C GLY A 275 -8.70 -22.01 -6.75
N GLU A 276 -8.10 -22.00 -7.91
CA GLU A 276 -8.73 -22.24 -9.20
C GLU A 276 -7.86 -23.15 -10.05
N PHE A 277 -8.49 -23.94 -10.94
CA PHE A 277 -7.78 -24.75 -11.91
C PHE A 277 -8.52 -24.80 -13.24
N LEU A 278 -7.82 -25.18 -14.29
CA LEU A 278 -8.38 -25.42 -15.62
C LEU A 278 -7.92 -26.77 -16.15
N ILE A 279 -8.86 -27.61 -16.55
CA ILE A 279 -8.60 -28.86 -17.26
C ILE A 279 -8.15 -28.53 -18.68
N ASN A 280 -7.16 -29.30 -19.16
CA ASN A 280 -6.60 -29.16 -20.50
C ASN A 280 -6.20 -27.73 -20.83
N ALA A 281 -5.31 -27.15 -20.02
CA ALA A 281 -4.87 -25.76 -20.11
C ALA A 281 -3.41 -25.57 -19.70
N GLN A 282 -2.79 -24.53 -20.21
CA GLN A 282 -1.49 -24.04 -19.72
C GLN A 282 -1.66 -22.91 -18.71
N GLY A 283 -0.57 -22.57 -17.99
CA GLY A 283 -0.61 -21.54 -16.94
C GLY A 283 -1.08 -20.16 -17.42
N GLU A 284 -0.82 -19.82 -18.67
CA GLU A 284 -1.28 -18.58 -19.32
C GLU A 284 -2.80 -18.49 -19.35
N ASP A 285 -3.48 -19.60 -19.62
CA ASP A 285 -4.94 -19.64 -19.76
C ASP A 285 -5.66 -19.30 -18.43
N VAL A 286 -5.02 -19.62 -17.30
CA VAL A 286 -5.52 -19.26 -15.94
C VAL A 286 -5.27 -17.79 -15.65
N VAL A 287 -4.05 -17.31 -15.93
CA VAL A 287 -3.61 -15.96 -15.56
C VAL A 287 -4.24 -14.89 -16.47
N ALA A 288 -4.34 -15.16 -17.77
CA ALA A 288 -4.93 -14.23 -18.74
C ALA A 288 -6.47 -14.16 -18.66
N GLY A 289 -7.13 -15.12 -17.97
CA GLY A 289 -8.58 -15.12 -17.83
C GLY A 289 -9.36 -15.44 -19.13
N ILE A 290 -8.68 -16.05 -20.10
CA ILE A 290 -9.27 -16.43 -21.42
C ILE A 290 -10.43 -17.42 -21.23
N ARG A 291 -10.33 -18.30 -20.25
CA ARG A 291 -11.35 -19.29 -19.88
C ARG A 291 -11.74 -19.09 -18.41
N THR A 292 -13.01 -19.29 -18.08
CA THR A 292 -13.48 -19.27 -16.68
C THR A 292 -12.94 -20.48 -15.93
N PRO A 293 -12.10 -20.28 -14.89
CA PRO A 293 -11.56 -21.38 -14.11
C PRO A 293 -12.62 -22.14 -13.31
N GLN A 294 -12.22 -23.31 -12.83
CA GLN A 294 -13.02 -24.19 -11.97
C GLN A 294 -12.49 -24.12 -10.54
N GLU A 295 -13.38 -24.33 -9.58
CA GLU A 295 -13.04 -24.35 -8.16
C GLU A 295 -12.22 -25.59 -7.77
N ILE A 296 -11.26 -25.46 -6.87
CA ILE A 296 -10.47 -26.59 -6.38
C ILE A 296 -11.29 -27.50 -5.47
N THR A 297 -12.12 -26.93 -4.57
CA THR A 297 -12.89 -27.70 -3.59
C THR A 297 -14.37 -27.80 -3.98
N GLU A 298 -15.02 -28.89 -3.57
CA GLU A 298 -16.45 -29.06 -3.77
C GLU A 298 -17.31 -28.06 -2.93
N GLU A 299 -16.78 -27.61 -1.80
CA GLU A 299 -17.41 -26.57 -0.99
C GLU A 299 -17.45 -25.24 -1.76
N ALA A 300 -16.29 -24.78 -2.30
CA ALA A 300 -16.21 -23.55 -3.08
C ALA A 300 -17.10 -23.63 -4.34
N ARG A 301 -17.15 -24.78 -5.00
CA ARG A 301 -18.02 -24.98 -6.16
C ARG A 301 -19.50 -24.78 -5.83
N ARG A 302 -19.96 -25.27 -4.68
CA ARG A 302 -21.34 -25.08 -4.22
C ARG A 302 -21.62 -23.62 -3.87
N GLU A 303 -20.67 -22.97 -3.23
CA GLU A 303 -20.78 -21.55 -2.84
C GLU A 303 -20.82 -20.63 -4.08
N SER A 304 -20.01 -20.92 -5.10
CA SER A 304 -20.00 -20.16 -6.36
C SER A 304 -21.16 -20.49 -7.31
N GLY A 305 -21.86 -21.60 -7.07
CA GLY A 305 -22.94 -22.07 -7.95
C GLY A 305 -22.44 -22.57 -9.30
N SER A 306 -21.17 -22.94 -9.43
CA SER A 306 -20.57 -23.43 -10.69
C SER A 306 -21.11 -24.80 -11.09
N ASP A 307 -21.50 -24.95 -12.36
CA ASP A 307 -21.90 -26.22 -12.94
C ASP A 307 -20.72 -27.13 -13.28
N LYS A 308 -19.50 -26.57 -13.36
CA LYS A 308 -18.30 -27.34 -13.68
C LYS A 308 -17.83 -28.15 -12.47
N PRO A 309 -17.26 -29.35 -12.65
CA PRO A 309 -16.78 -30.16 -11.55
C PRO A 309 -15.57 -29.47 -10.87
N SER A 310 -15.49 -29.56 -9.54
CA SER A 310 -14.31 -29.15 -8.79
C SER A 310 -13.11 -30.09 -9.05
N MET A 311 -11.89 -29.64 -8.73
CA MET A 311 -10.70 -30.51 -8.79
C MET A 311 -10.86 -31.75 -7.87
N GLU A 312 -11.47 -31.57 -6.70
CA GLU A 312 -11.77 -32.63 -5.75
C GLU A 312 -12.56 -33.77 -6.38
N LYS A 313 -13.49 -33.47 -7.32
CA LYS A 313 -14.26 -34.46 -8.08
C LYS A 313 -13.58 -34.94 -9.36
N ALA A 314 -12.98 -34.00 -10.11
CA ALA A 314 -12.42 -34.30 -11.43
C ALA A 314 -11.09 -35.05 -11.35
N MET A 315 -10.26 -34.75 -10.32
CA MET A 315 -8.91 -35.27 -10.16
C MET A 315 -8.61 -35.63 -8.69
N PRO A 316 -9.31 -36.60 -8.09
CA PRO A 316 -9.28 -36.84 -6.64
C PRO A 316 -7.91 -37.19 -6.09
N GLU A 317 -7.06 -37.92 -6.83
CA GLU A 317 -5.70 -38.28 -6.40
C GLU A 317 -4.78 -37.06 -6.38
N ALA A 318 -4.78 -36.26 -7.44
CA ALA A 318 -4.02 -35.01 -7.51
C ALA A 318 -4.49 -34.00 -6.47
N PHE A 319 -5.79 -33.93 -6.21
CA PHE A 319 -6.35 -33.09 -5.15
C PHE A 319 -5.89 -33.54 -3.75
N ALA A 320 -5.90 -34.83 -3.47
CA ALA A 320 -5.41 -35.38 -2.19
C ALA A 320 -3.94 -35.04 -1.96
N GLU A 321 -3.12 -35.14 -3.01
CA GLU A 321 -1.71 -34.77 -2.95
C GLU A 321 -1.53 -33.26 -2.77
N LEU A 322 -2.27 -32.42 -3.49
CA LEU A 322 -2.26 -30.97 -3.32
C LEU A 322 -2.62 -30.57 -1.89
N LYS A 323 -3.62 -31.21 -1.29
CA LYS A 323 -4.04 -30.97 0.09
C LYS A 323 -2.94 -31.34 1.10
N ARG A 324 -2.18 -32.41 0.85
CA ARG A 324 -1.02 -32.81 1.67
C ARG A 324 0.11 -31.79 1.55
N ILE A 325 0.44 -31.35 0.34
CA ILE A 325 1.47 -30.35 0.05
C ILE A 325 1.11 -29.00 0.67
N HIS A 326 -0.12 -28.55 0.51
CA HIS A 326 -0.67 -27.35 1.11
C HIS A 326 -0.39 -27.27 2.63
N ALA A 327 -0.72 -28.33 3.38
CA ALA A 327 -0.49 -28.37 4.82
C ALA A 327 1.01 -28.39 5.18
N ALA A 328 1.82 -29.10 4.39
CA ALA A 328 3.27 -29.16 4.59
C ALA A 328 3.94 -27.81 4.36
N LEU A 329 3.56 -27.09 3.31
CA LEU A 329 4.14 -25.79 2.96
C LEU A 329 3.79 -24.69 3.99
N GLU A 330 2.54 -24.58 4.43
CA GLU A 330 2.16 -23.60 5.45
C GLU A 330 2.93 -23.84 6.77
N LYS A 331 3.07 -25.07 7.18
CA LYS A 331 3.84 -25.45 8.37
C LYS A 331 5.34 -25.17 8.21
N HIS A 332 5.92 -25.47 7.04
CA HIS A 332 7.35 -25.28 6.76
C HIS A 332 7.72 -23.79 6.72
N TYR A 333 6.98 -23.00 5.94
CA TYR A 333 7.22 -21.56 5.81
C TYR A 333 6.64 -20.73 6.97
N ARG A 334 5.80 -21.34 7.80
CA ARG A 334 5.10 -20.69 8.92
C ARG A 334 4.32 -19.44 8.48
N ASP A 335 3.82 -19.46 7.25
CA ASP A 335 3.04 -18.40 6.64
C ASP A 335 2.17 -18.95 5.51
N MET A 336 1.11 -18.20 5.17
CA MET A 336 0.25 -18.49 4.03
C MET A 336 1.07 -18.51 2.74
N GLN A 337 0.88 -19.56 1.95
CA GLN A 337 1.57 -19.75 0.68
C GLN A 337 0.61 -19.61 -0.51
N ASP A 338 1.12 -19.04 -1.58
CA ASP A 338 0.57 -18.98 -2.92
C ASP A 338 1.30 -20.03 -3.76
N LEU A 339 0.55 -20.90 -4.40
CA LEU A 339 1.03 -22.11 -5.06
C LEU A 339 0.65 -22.09 -6.54
N GLU A 340 1.61 -22.37 -7.41
CA GLU A 340 1.34 -22.67 -8.82
C GLU A 340 1.62 -24.17 -9.04
N PHE A 341 0.67 -24.87 -9.66
CA PHE A 341 0.81 -26.30 -9.90
C PHE A 341 0.30 -26.69 -11.29
N THR A 342 0.77 -27.83 -11.78
CA THR A 342 0.30 -28.49 -13.01
C THR A 342 0.06 -29.95 -12.72
N VAL A 343 -1.02 -30.50 -13.25
CA VAL A 343 -1.27 -31.94 -13.30
C VAL A 343 -1.01 -32.38 -14.73
N GLU A 344 -0.01 -33.22 -14.93
CA GLU A 344 0.34 -33.83 -16.21
C GLU A 344 -0.05 -35.31 -16.17
N GLN A 345 -1.09 -35.67 -16.94
CA GLN A 345 -1.57 -37.06 -17.00
C GLN A 345 -1.78 -37.68 -15.62
N GLY A 346 -2.48 -36.99 -14.72
CA GLY A 346 -2.79 -37.40 -13.36
C GLY A 346 -1.71 -37.14 -12.32
N LYS A 347 -0.48 -36.82 -12.71
CA LYS A 347 0.63 -36.54 -11.80
C LYS A 347 0.73 -35.04 -11.47
N LEU A 348 0.68 -34.73 -10.18
CA LEU A 348 0.84 -33.36 -9.70
C LEU A 348 2.30 -32.90 -9.70
N TRP A 349 2.53 -31.65 -10.13
CA TRP A 349 3.82 -30.97 -10.12
C TRP A 349 3.68 -29.59 -9.53
N MET A 350 4.62 -29.22 -8.64
CA MET A 350 4.70 -27.88 -8.06
C MET A 350 5.64 -27.00 -8.89
N LEU A 351 5.13 -25.90 -9.41
CA LEU A 351 5.89 -24.98 -10.27
C LEU A 351 6.45 -23.78 -9.51
N GLN A 352 5.77 -23.36 -8.45
CA GLN A 352 6.15 -22.21 -7.64
C GLN A 352 5.46 -22.25 -6.29
N THR A 353 6.15 -21.78 -5.27
CA THR A 353 5.55 -21.31 -4.02
C THR A 353 6.12 -19.95 -3.65
N ARG A 354 5.30 -19.13 -3.00
CA ARG A 354 5.70 -17.83 -2.46
C ARG A 354 4.78 -17.45 -1.31
N ASN A 355 5.22 -16.51 -0.47
CA ASN A 355 4.32 -15.94 0.52
C ASN A 355 3.15 -15.27 -0.21
N GLY A 356 1.94 -15.69 0.10
CA GLY A 356 0.73 -15.23 -0.58
C GLY A 356 0.48 -13.75 -0.35
N LYS A 357 0.28 -13.00 -1.43
CA LYS A 357 -0.26 -11.64 -1.36
C LYS A 357 -1.69 -11.71 -0.84
N ARG A 358 -2.01 -10.83 0.09
CA ARG A 358 -3.25 -10.88 0.86
C ARG A 358 -3.72 -9.48 1.23
N THR A 359 -5.00 -9.36 1.53
CA THR A 359 -5.57 -8.11 2.03
C THR A 359 -5.10 -7.84 3.46
N ALA A 360 -5.23 -6.61 3.93
CA ALA A 360 -4.94 -6.26 5.32
C ALA A 360 -5.78 -7.09 6.31
N LYS A 361 -7.05 -7.32 6.01
CA LYS A 361 -7.94 -8.17 6.81
C LYS A 361 -7.42 -9.61 6.90
N ALA A 362 -7.07 -10.19 5.76
CA ALA A 362 -6.52 -11.54 5.72
C ALA A 362 -5.17 -11.62 6.44
N ALA A 363 -4.27 -10.66 6.22
CA ALA A 363 -2.97 -10.60 6.89
C ALA A 363 -3.12 -10.60 8.42
N LEU A 364 -4.01 -9.77 8.91
CA LEU A 364 -4.34 -9.66 10.33
C LEU A 364 -4.84 -10.98 10.91
N ARG A 365 -5.85 -11.57 10.28
CA ARG A 365 -6.42 -12.86 10.72
C ARG A 365 -5.38 -13.96 10.69
N ILE A 366 -4.63 -14.08 9.61
CA ILE A 366 -3.58 -15.10 9.46
C ILE A 366 -2.51 -14.96 10.54
N ALA A 367 -2.02 -13.74 10.81
CA ALA A 367 -1.00 -13.53 11.83
C ALA A 367 -1.50 -13.91 13.23
N VAL A 368 -2.75 -13.56 13.56
CA VAL A 368 -3.34 -13.91 14.85
C VAL A 368 -3.58 -15.43 14.97
N GLU A 369 -4.13 -16.06 13.93
CA GLU A 369 -4.37 -17.51 13.94
C GLU A 369 -3.08 -18.31 14.00
N LEU A 370 -2.04 -17.96 13.22
CA LEU A 370 -0.73 -18.62 13.28
C LEU A 370 -0.07 -18.51 14.66
N ALA A 371 -0.25 -17.39 15.36
CA ALA A 371 0.22 -17.22 16.72
C ALA A 371 -0.57 -18.08 17.71
N ASN A 372 -1.89 -18.17 17.56
CA ASN A 372 -2.75 -19.02 18.37
C ASN A 372 -2.46 -20.51 18.15
N GLU A 373 -2.10 -20.91 16.92
CA GLU A 373 -1.65 -22.26 16.53
C GLU A 373 -0.20 -22.54 17.00
N LYS A 374 0.48 -21.57 17.61
CA LYS A 374 1.88 -21.66 18.07
C LYS A 374 2.91 -21.92 16.95
N LEU A 375 2.57 -21.62 15.71
CA LEU A 375 3.51 -21.66 14.58
C LEU A 375 4.45 -20.44 14.61
N ILE A 376 3.99 -19.30 15.12
CA ILE A 376 4.78 -18.10 15.32
C ILE A 376 4.54 -17.53 16.73
N SER A 377 5.42 -16.65 17.19
CA SER A 377 5.20 -15.92 18.45
C SER A 377 4.22 -14.75 18.25
N ARG A 378 3.61 -14.27 19.33
CA ARG A 378 2.79 -13.04 19.32
C ARG A 378 3.59 -11.83 18.85
N GLN A 379 4.86 -11.77 19.23
CA GLN A 379 5.77 -10.70 18.80
C GLN A 379 6.02 -10.76 17.31
N GLU A 380 6.26 -11.95 16.77
CA GLU A 380 6.41 -12.16 15.33
C GLU A 380 5.11 -11.79 14.58
N ALA A 381 3.94 -12.13 15.10
CA ALA A 381 2.65 -11.73 14.52
C ALA A 381 2.52 -10.19 14.40
N VAL A 382 2.91 -9.46 15.45
CA VAL A 382 2.91 -7.99 15.46
C VAL A 382 3.87 -7.44 14.38
N THR A 383 5.03 -8.05 14.17
CA THR A 383 6.01 -7.58 13.18
C THR A 383 5.64 -7.92 11.72
N ARG A 384 4.73 -8.85 11.49
CA ARG A 384 4.32 -9.27 10.14
C ARG A 384 3.29 -8.36 9.48
N ILE A 385 2.59 -7.55 10.26
CA ILE A 385 1.56 -6.63 9.73
C ILE A 385 2.20 -5.29 9.40
N GLU A 386 2.06 -4.86 8.16
CA GLU A 386 2.48 -3.52 7.78
C GLU A 386 1.55 -2.48 8.43
N PRO A 387 2.08 -1.55 9.24
CA PRO A 387 1.22 -0.61 9.97
C PRO A 387 0.31 0.22 9.07
N GLY A 388 0.82 0.70 7.93
CA GLY A 388 0.04 1.47 6.95
C GLY A 388 -1.14 0.69 6.37
N SER A 389 -1.05 -0.64 6.29
CA SER A 389 -2.14 -1.47 5.77
C SER A 389 -3.38 -1.48 6.66
N LEU A 390 -3.25 -1.14 7.95
CA LEU A 390 -4.39 -1.02 8.85
C LEU A 390 -5.38 0.07 8.43
N ASP A 391 -4.91 1.07 7.69
CA ASP A 391 -5.76 2.14 7.15
C ASP A 391 -6.95 1.58 6.35
N GLN A 392 -6.74 0.50 5.62
CA GLN A 392 -7.77 -0.19 4.85
C GLN A 392 -8.88 -0.81 5.72
N LEU A 393 -8.56 -1.16 6.97
CA LEU A 393 -9.52 -1.72 7.92
C LEU A 393 -10.33 -0.64 8.64
N LEU A 394 -9.89 0.60 8.51
CA LEU A 394 -10.51 1.79 9.10
C LEU A 394 -11.40 2.52 8.10
N HIS A 395 -11.36 2.13 6.80
CA HIS A 395 -12.18 2.72 5.76
C HIS A 395 -13.63 2.21 5.76
N PRO A 396 -14.54 3.00 5.20
CA PRO A 396 -15.96 2.67 5.18
C PRO A 396 -16.25 1.38 4.42
N THR A 397 -17.18 0.59 4.92
CA THR A 397 -17.90 -0.43 4.16
C THR A 397 -19.29 0.11 3.80
N ILE A 398 -19.97 -0.50 2.83
CA ILE A 398 -21.35 -0.11 2.51
C ILE A 398 -22.23 -0.34 3.73
N ASP A 399 -23.04 0.66 4.06
CA ASP A 399 -24.02 0.56 5.15
C ASP A 399 -24.98 -0.62 4.87
N PRO A 400 -25.10 -1.60 5.77
CA PRO A 400 -26.02 -2.70 5.60
C PRO A 400 -27.49 -2.28 5.38
N ALA A 401 -27.90 -1.12 5.88
CA ALA A 401 -29.23 -0.57 5.71
C ALA A 401 -29.40 0.27 4.43
N ALA A 402 -28.32 0.50 3.67
CA ALA A 402 -28.39 1.28 2.45
C ALA A 402 -29.14 0.55 1.34
N GLU A 403 -29.98 1.29 0.61
CA GLU A 403 -30.60 0.78 -0.62
C GLU A 403 -29.51 0.46 -1.65
N ARG A 404 -29.53 -0.75 -2.19
CA ARG A 404 -28.53 -1.25 -3.13
C ARG A 404 -29.12 -1.40 -4.52
N LYS A 405 -28.87 -0.44 -5.39
CA LYS A 405 -29.17 -0.58 -6.82
C LYS A 405 -27.99 -1.24 -7.52
N ILE A 406 -28.01 -2.57 -7.56
CA ILE A 406 -26.94 -3.35 -8.16
C ILE A 406 -26.99 -3.15 -9.68
N PHE A 407 -25.85 -2.71 -10.23
CA PHE A 407 -25.63 -2.56 -11.66
C PHE A 407 -25.11 -3.84 -12.28
N VAL A 408 -24.11 -4.44 -11.65
CA VAL A 408 -23.49 -5.71 -12.05
C VAL A 408 -22.83 -6.36 -10.84
N SER A 409 -22.61 -7.65 -10.88
CA SER A 409 -21.82 -8.39 -9.90
C SER A 409 -20.64 -9.09 -10.56
N GLY A 410 -19.54 -9.16 -9.84
CA GLY A 410 -18.32 -9.86 -10.21
C GLY A 410 -17.74 -10.61 -9.00
N LEU A 411 -16.48 -10.98 -9.08
CA LEU A 411 -15.76 -11.63 -7.99
C LEU A 411 -15.28 -10.61 -6.95
N PRO A 412 -15.39 -10.90 -5.65
CA PRO A 412 -14.90 -10.04 -4.55
C PRO A 412 -13.37 -10.13 -4.48
N ALA A 413 -12.69 -9.47 -5.41
CA ALA A 413 -11.25 -9.66 -5.63
C ALA A 413 -10.36 -8.96 -4.61
N SER A 414 -10.77 -7.79 -4.11
CA SER A 414 -10.10 -7.09 -3.01
C SER A 414 -11.14 -6.34 -2.17
N PRO A 415 -11.24 -6.61 -0.85
CA PRO A 415 -12.33 -6.11 -0.03
C PRO A 415 -12.24 -4.60 0.24
N GLY A 416 -13.37 -4.06 0.70
CA GLY A 416 -13.61 -2.65 0.94
C GLY A 416 -14.60 -2.09 -0.06
N ALA A 417 -15.17 -0.92 0.24
CA ALA A 417 -16.04 -0.19 -0.65
C ALA A 417 -15.38 1.11 -1.13
N ALA A 418 -15.54 1.42 -2.39
CA ALA A 418 -15.05 2.66 -2.99
C ALA A 418 -16.14 3.30 -3.84
N CYS A 419 -16.16 4.64 -3.84
CA CYS A 419 -17.06 5.44 -4.63
C CYS A 419 -16.28 6.50 -5.38
N GLY A 420 -16.57 6.69 -6.66
CA GLY A 420 -15.89 7.68 -7.50
C GLY A 420 -16.51 7.79 -8.88
N GLU A 421 -15.95 8.71 -9.66
CA GLU A 421 -16.30 8.93 -11.07
C GLU A 421 -15.74 7.81 -11.95
N ILE A 422 -16.52 7.33 -12.90
CA ILE A 422 -16.10 6.31 -13.84
C ILE A 422 -15.04 6.86 -14.79
N VAL A 423 -13.89 6.18 -14.87
CA VAL A 423 -12.84 6.43 -15.86
C VAL A 423 -12.42 5.12 -16.53
N PHE A 424 -12.05 5.19 -17.81
CA PHE A 424 -11.69 4.03 -18.61
C PHE A 424 -10.21 3.98 -19.00
N SER A 425 -9.45 5.04 -18.70
CA SER A 425 -8.03 5.14 -19.00
C SER A 425 -7.22 5.28 -17.71
N PRO A 426 -6.07 4.55 -17.58
CA PRO A 426 -5.14 4.70 -16.47
C PRO A 426 -4.56 6.11 -16.35
N ASP A 427 -4.17 6.72 -17.47
CA ASP A 427 -3.61 8.08 -17.52
C ASP A 427 -4.64 9.12 -17.04
N GLU A 428 -5.92 8.93 -17.42
CA GLU A 428 -6.98 9.80 -16.97
C GLU A 428 -7.28 9.64 -15.47
N ALA A 429 -7.19 8.42 -14.94
CA ALA A 429 -7.33 8.19 -13.51
C ALA A 429 -6.26 8.97 -12.73
N GLU A 430 -5.02 8.96 -13.20
CA GLU A 430 -3.92 9.72 -12.59
C GLU A 430 -4.16 11.24 -12.70
N LEU A 431 -4.56 11.73 -13.86
CA LEU A 431 -4.87 13.15 -14.09
C LEU A 431 -5.98 13.67 -13.16
N LEU A 432 -7.13 13.00 -13.13
CA LEU A 432 -8.27 13.42 -12.30
C LEU A 432 -7.94 13.32 -10.81
N LYS A 433 -7.18 12.31 -10.38
CA LYS A 433 -6.70 12.22 -9.00
C LYS A 433 -5.83 13.39 -8.60
N SER A 434 -4.95 13.84 -9.49
CA SER A 434 -4.10 15.01 -9.24
C SER A 434 -4.90 16.32 -9.09
N GLN A 435 -6.12 16.36 -9.66
CA GLN A 435 -7.09 17.45 -9.54
C GLN A 435 -8.03 17.31 -8.32
N GLY A 436 -7.81 16.27 -7.47
CA GLY A 436 -8.60 16.03 -6.27
C GLY A 436 -9.89 15.22 -6.47
N HIS A 437 -10.14 14.70 -7.67
CA HIS A 437 -11.29 13.84 -7.93
C HIS A 437 -11.08 12.43 -7.37
N LYS A 438 -12.17 11.77 -7.01
CA LYS A 438 -12.20 10.36 -6.67
C LYS A 438 -12.70 9.58 -7.88
N VAL A 439 -11.93 8.61 -8.34
CA VAL A 439 -12.24 7.87 -9.57
C VAL A 439 -12.27 6.36 -9.36
N ILE A 440 -13.10 5.67 -10.13
CA ILE A 440 -13.11 4.20 -10.26
C ILE A 440 -12.60 3.86 -11.65
N LEU A 441 -11.49 3.10 -11.69
CA LEU A 441 -10.91 2.64 -12.96
C LEU A 441 -11.66 1.40 -13.45
N VAL A 442 -12.26 1.50 -14.64
CA VAL A 442 -13.01 0.42 -15.28
C VAL A 442 -12.28 -0.07 -16.51
N ARG A 443 -11.95 -1.36 -16.53
CA ARG A 443 -11.24 -1.99 -17.66
C ARG A 443 -11.90 -3.29 -18.08
N VAL A 444 -11.63 -3.74 -19.29
CA VAL A 444 -11.97 -5.13 -19.67
C VAL A 444 -11.11 -6.08 -18.85
N GLU A 445 -9.81 -5.86 -18.84
CA GLU A 445 -8.81 -6.48 -17.98
C GLU A 445 -7.71 -5.48 -17.72
N THR A 446 -6.91 -5.64 -16.67
CA THR A 446 -5.75 -4.79 -16.42
C THR A 446 -4.48 -5.53 -16.82
N SER A 447 -3.56 -4.77 -17.39
CA SER A 447 -2.20 -5.22 -17.71
C SER A 447 -1.19 -4.56 -16.76
N PRO A 448 0.06 -5.02 -16.75
CA PRO A 448 1.12 -4.39 -15.96
C PRO A 448 1.35 -2.90 -16.28
N GLU A 449 1.01 -2.46 -17.47
CA GLU A 449 1.09 -1.07 -17.90
C GLU A 449 0.06 -0.17 -17.19
N ASP A 450 -1.06 -0.72 -16.73
CA ASP A 450 -2.14 0.02 -16.06
C ASP A 450 -1.84 0.39 -14.60
N ILE A 451 -0.67 0.00 -14.05
CA ILE A 451 -0.36 0.08 -12.62
C ILE A 451 -0.46 1.50 -12.03
N HIS A 452 -0.10 2.52 -12.80
CA HIS A 452 -0.17 3.92 -12.37
C HIS A 452 -1.62 4.37 -12.17
N GLY A 453 -2.51 4.03 -13.10
CA GLY A 453 -3.94 4.31 -13.01
C GLY A 453 -4.64 3.51 -11.90
N MET A 454 -4.23 2.25 -11.69
CA MET A 454 -4.72 1.45 -10.57
C MET A 454 -4.31 2.06 -9.22
N HIS A 455 -3.11 2.63 -9.15
CA HIS A 455 -2.65 3.32 -7.95
C HIS A 455 -3.41 4.63 -7.71
N ALA A 456 -3.76 5.37 -8.76
CA ALA A 456 -4.50 6.61 -8.66
C ALA A 456 -5.98 6.40 -8.28
N ALA A 457 -6.63 5.36 -8.79
CA ALA A 457 -8.05 5.10 -8.56
C ALA A 457 -8.37 4.76 -7.09
N GLU A 458 -9.58 5.09 -6.64
CA GLU A 458 -10.11 4.66 -5.33
C GLU A 458 -10.50 3.18 -5.34
N GLY A 459 -10.83 2.62 -6.51
CA GLY A 459 -11.14 1.22 -6.70
C GLY A 459 -11.10 0.79 -8.17
N ILE A 460 -11.09 -0.52 -8.40
CA ILE A 460 -10.88 -1.14 -9.71
C ILE A 460 -12.05 -2.08 -10.03
N LEU A 461 -12.56 -1.97 -11.25
CA LEU A 461 -13.58 -2.86 -11.81
C LEU A 461 -13.10 -3.46 -13.12
N THR A 462 -13.12 -4.80 -13.23
CA THR A 462 -12.81 -5.47 -14.51
C THR A 462 -13.91 -6.41 -14.96
N THR A 463 -14.09 -6.51 -16.28
CA THR A 463 -15.09 -7.43 -16.87
C THR A 463 -14.58 -8.85 -16.93
N ARG A 464 -13.27 -9.04 -17.04
CA ARG A 464 -12.59 -10.34 -17.09
C ARG A 464 -11.63 -10.52 -15.93
N GLY A 465 -11.22 -11.74 -15.70
CA GLY A 465 -10.23 -12.13 -14.70
C GLY A 465 -10.82 -12.79 -13.47
N GLY A 466 -10.13 -13.79 -12.96
CA GLY A 466 -10.43 -14.49 -11.70
C GLY A 466 -9.78 -13.81 -10.48
N MET A 467 -9.87 -14.49 -9.35
CA MET A 467 -9.27 -14.04 -8.08
C MET A 467 -7.74 -13.95 -8.11
N THR A 468 -7.12 -14.56 -9.10
CA THR A 468 -5.67 -14.61 -9.32
C THR A 468 -5.21 -13.74 -10.49
N SER A 469 -6.14 -13.03 -11.15
CA SER A 469 -5.83 -12.13 -12.26
C SER A 469 -4.92 -10.97 -11.82
N HIS A 470 -4.30 -10.30 -12.77
CA HIS A 470 -3.47 -9.12 -12.52
C HIS A 470 -4.22 -8.05 -11.71
N ALA A 471 -5.45 -7.71 -12.11
CA ALA A 471 -6.29 -6.76 -11.39
C ALA A 471 -6.47 -7.14 -9.92
N ALA A 472 -6.83 -8.39 -9.65
CA ALA A 472 -7.08 -8.89 -8.30
C ALA A 472 -5.82 -8.90 -7.42
N VAL A 473 -4.70 -9.38 -7.96
CA VAL A 473 -3.44 -9.50 -7.22
C VAL A 473 -2.85 -8.12 -6.91
N VAL A 474 -2.84 -7.23 -7.88
CA VAL A 474 -2.27 -5.88 -7.73
C VAL A 474 -3.15 -5.02 -6.83
N ALA A 475 -4.48 -5.04 -7.01
CA ALA A 475 -5.41 -4.30 -6.15
C ALA A 475 -5.27 -4.72 -4.68
N ARG A 476 -5.20 -6.03 -4.39
CA ARG A 476 -4.93 -6.51 -3.03
C ARG A 476 -3.59 -6.03 -2.49
N GLY A 477 -2.56 -6.05 -3.33
CA GLY A 477 -1.23 -5.54 -2.96
C GLY A 477 -1.22 -4.04 -2.65
N MET A 478 -2.08 -3.26 -3.30
CA MET A 478 -2.27 -1.81 -3.10
C MET A 478 -3.32 -1.47 -2.02
N GLY A 479 -4.11 -2.46 -1.57
CA GLY A 479 -5.22 -2.23 -0.65
C GLY A 479 -6.39 -1.48 -1.23
N LYS A 480 -6.57 -1.53 -2.53
CA LYS A 480 -7.69 -0.90 -3.23
C LYS A 480 -8.86 -1.90 -3.35
N PRO A 481 -10.10 -1.49 -3.11
CA PRO A 481 -11.26 -2.30 -3.42
C PRO A 481 -11.26 -2.71 -4.90
N CYS A 482 -11.54 -3.98 -5.16
CA CYS A 482 -11.56 -4.50 -6.53
C CYS A 482 -12.71 -5.49 -6.73
N VAL A 483 -13.47 -5.28 -7.78
CA VAL A 483 -14.41 -6.25 -8.33
C VAL A 483 -13.87 -6.73 -9.67
N SER A 484 -13.61 -8.02 -9.80
CA SER A 484 -13.01 -8.62 -11.00
C SER A 484 -13.99 -9.60 -11.64
N GLY A 485 -13.84 -9.85 -12.95
CA GLY A 485 -14.64 -10.86 -13.65
C GLY A 485 -16.14 -10.56 -13.71
N ALA A 486 -16.54 -9.30 -13.83
CA ALA A 486 -17.92 -8.90 -14.04
C ALA A 486 -18.35 -9.19 -15.50
N GLY A 487 -18.45 -10.46 -15.86
CA GLY A 487 -18.58 -10.93 -17.24
C GLY A 487 -19.81 -10.46 -18.02
N SER A 488 -20.87 -10.02 -17.33
CA SER A 488 -22.05 -9.40 -17.96
C SER A 488 -21.87 -7.91 -18.27
N LEU A 489 -20.76 -7.30 -17.82
CA LEU A 489 -20.42 -5.91 -18.10
C LEU A 489 -19.73 -5.79 -19.47
N ARG A 490 -20.20 -4.88 -20.28
CA ARG A 490 -19.60 -4.52 -21.57
C ARG A 490 -19.05 -3.10 -21.48
N VAL A 491 -17.77 -2.94 -21.79
CA VAL A 491 -17.08 -1.65 -21.82
C VAL A 491 -16.86 -1.25 -23.28
N ASP A 492 -17.27 -0.03 -23.62
CA ASP A 492 -16.98 0.59 -24.92
C ASP A 492 -16.06 1.80 -24.69
N TYR A 493 -14.79 1.60 -24.98
CA TYR A 493 -13.76 2.63 -24.82
C TYR A 493 -13.93 3.82 -25.79
N ARG A 494 -14.52 3.61 -26.99
CA ARG A 494 -14.74 4.67 -27.98
C ARG A 494 -15.91 5.55 -27.57
N ALA A 495 -16.99 4.93 -27.13
CA ALA A 495 -18.17 5.65 -26.67
C ALA A 495 -18.01 6.18 -25.23
N GLN A 496 -16.94 5.78 -24.52
CA GLN A 496 -16.72 6.10 -23.11
C GLN A 496 -17.92 5.70 -22.24
N THR A 497 -18.39 4.45 -22.40
CA THR A 497 -19.57 3.91 -21.72
C THR A 497 -19.33 2.50 -21.23
N MET A 498 -20.13 2.09 -20.25
CA MET A 498 -20.24 0.70 -19.83
C MET A 498 -21.72 0.29 -19.70
N THR A 499 -22.04 -0.93 -20.10
CA THR A 499 -23.43 -1.41 -20.16
C THR A 499 -23.56 -2.78 -19.48
N ALA A 500 -24.58 -2.93 -18.63
CA ALA A 500 -24.98 -4.20 -18.04
C ALA A 500 -26.50 -4.21 -17.79
N GLY A 501 -27.16 -5.34 -18.03
CA GLY A 501 -28.59 -5.52 -17.78
C GLY A 501 -29.49 -4.46 -18.44
N GLY A 502 -29.12 -3.96 -19.62
CA GLY A 502 -29.87 -2.92 -20.36
C GLY A 502 -29.66 -1.47 -19.81
N THR A 503 -28.88 -1.29 -18.77
CA THR A 503 -28.51 0.03 -18.23
C THR A 503 -27.12 0.42 -18.75
N THR A 504 -26.98 1.67 -19.22
CA THR A 504 -25.71 2.22 -19.68
C THR A 504 -25.27 3.35 -18.77
N LEU A 505 -24.04 3.30 -18.29
CA LEU A 505 -23.38 4.38 -17.53
C LEU A 505 -22.25 4.98 -18.38
N LYS A 506 -22.04 6.27 -18.22
CA LYS A 506 -21.04 7.05 -18.97
C LYS A 506 -19.87 7.44 -18.06
N LYS A 507 -18.76 7.72 -18.68
CA LYS A 507 -17.63 8.37 -18.05
C LYS A 507 -18.06 9.57 -17.19
N GLY A 508 -17.47 9.75 -16.01
CA GLY A 508 -17.77 10.83 -15.07
C GLY A 508 -19.00 10.59 -14.20
N GLU A 509 -19.86 9.61 -14.52
CA GLU A 509 -20.95 9.24 -13.61
C GLU A 509 -20.41 8.54 -12.37
N ILE A 510 -21.12 8.71 -11.25
CA ILE A 510 -20.69 8.15 -9.95
C ILE A 510 -21.04 6.66 -9.87
N LEU A 511 -20.06 5.87 -9.48
CA LEU A 511 -20.16 4.44 -9.25
C LEU A 511 -19.67 4.10 -7.83
N THR A 512 -20.33 3.16 -7.20
CA THR A 512 -19.84 2.57 -5.94
C THR A 512 -19.54 1.08 -6.18
N ILE A 513 -18.37 0.62 -5.78
CA ILE A 513 -18.00 -0.79 -5.84
C ILE A 513 -17.83 -1.34 -4.42
N ASP A 514 -18.27 -2.57 -4.22
CA ASP A 514 -18.06 -3.34 -2.98
C ASP A 514 -17.18 -4.56 -3.29
N GLY A 515 -15.90 -4.40 -3.11
CA GLY A 515 -14.94 -5.46 -3.32
C GLY A 515 -15.02 -6.59 -2.29
N SER A 516 -15.80 -6.43 -1.23
CA SER A 516 -16.05 -7.50 -0.23
C SER A 516 -17.14 -8.47 -0.68
N THR A 517 -18.14 -7.99 -1.42
CA THR A 517 -19.27 -8.79 -1.90
C THR A 517 -19.24 -9.01 -3.40
N GLY A 518 -18.40 -8.30 -4.14
CA GLY A 518 -18.35 -8.33 -5.60
C GLY A 518 -19.46 -7.51 -6.27
N GLN A 519 -20.18 -6.67 -5.53
CA GLN A 519 -21.27 -5.86 -6.07
C GLN A 519 -20.78 -4.53 -6.62
N VAL A 520 -21.37 -4.12 -7.73
CA VAL A 520 -21.18 -2.79 -8.33
C VAL A 520 -22.51 -2.07 -8.32
N LEU A 521 -22.56 -0.88 -7.74
CA LEU A 521 -23.78 -0.14 -7.44
C LEU A 521 -23.81 1.19 -8.17
N VAL A 522 -24.99 1.57 -8.69
CA VAL A 522 -25.18 2.87 -9.35
C VAL A 522 -25.18 3.99 -8.33
N GLY A 523 -24.42 5.05 -8.59
CA GLY A 523 -24.41 6.26 -7.80
C GLY A 523 -23.61 6.14 -6.50
N LYS A 524 -23.78 7.14 -5.64
CA LYS A 524 -23.15 7.20 -4.30
C LYS A 524 -24.02 6.48 -3.28
N VAL A 525 -23.47 5.46 -2.62
CA VAL A 525 -24.16 4.67 -1.60
C VAL A 525 -23.61 5.01 -0.22
N PRO A 526 -24.46 5.13 0.83
CA PRO A 526 -24.01 5.34 2.21
C PRO A 526 -23.02 4.26 2.66
N MET A 527 -22.00 4.67 3.42
CA MET A 527 -20.94 3.80 3.92
C MET A 527 -20.83 3.90 5.45
N THR A 528 -20.56 2.77 6.11
CA THR A 528 -20.29 2.69 7.54
C THR A 528 -18.85 2.32 7.84
N GLN A 529 -18.35 2.77 8.98
CA GLN A 529 -17.01 2.41 9.45
C GLN A 529 -17.01 0.97 10.00
N PRO A 530 -16.00 0.16 9.73
CA PRO A 530 -15.88 -1.18 10.26
C PRO A 530 -15.69 -1.18 11.78
N ALA A 531 -16.21 -2.19 12.46
CA ALA A 531 -15.99 -2.36 13.89
C ALA A 531 -14.56 -2.88 14.16
N LEU A 532 -13.89 -2.31 15.17
CA LEU A 532 -12.54 -2.69 15.59
C LEU A 532 -12.60 -3.87 16.60
N ALA A 533 -13.11 -5.02 16.17
CA ALA A 533 -13.33 -6.20 17.00
C ALA A 533 -12.51 -7.42 16.53
N GLY A 534 -12.55 -8.53 17.25
CA GLY A 534 -11.94 -9.80 16.87
C GLY A 534 -10.42 -9.75 16.80
N GLU A 535 -9.85 -10.18 15.68
CA GLU A 535 -8.41 -10.29 15.45
C GLU A 535 -7.71 -8.92 15.52
N PHE A 536 -8.38 -7.85 15.10
CA PHE A 536 -7.85 -6.49 15.21
C PHE A 536 -7.60 -6.10 16.67
N ALA A 537 -8.59 -6.31 17.54
CA ALA A 537 -8.46 -6.02 18.96
C ALA A 537 -7.35 -6.88 19.60
N THR A 538 -7.24 -8.14 19.20
CA THR A 538 -6.21 -9.07 19.68
C THR A 538 -4.81 -8.60 19.29
N LEU A 539 -4.60 -8.23 18.03
CA LEU A 539 -3.31 -7.71 17.56
C LEU A 539 -2.94 -6.42 18.27
N MET A 540 -3.91 -5.49 18.42
CA MET A 540 -3.68 -4.23 19.11
C MET A 540 -3.32 -4.41 20.58
N GLN A 541 -3.92 -5.39 21.25
CA GLN A 541 -3.55 -5.76 22.62
C GLN A 541 -2.09 -6.27 22.70
N TRP A 542 -1.66 -7.09 21.74
CA TRP A 542 -0.28 -7.56 21.68
C TRP A 542 0.70 -6.44 21.35
N ALA A 543 0.30 -5.52 20.47
CA ALA A 543 1.07 -4.33 20.14
C ALA A 543 1.25 -3.42 21.37
N ASP A 544 0.17 -3.15 22.10
CA ASP A 544 0.23 -2.33 23.31
C ASP A 544 1.10 -2.94 24.42
N ALA A 545 1.11 -4.26 24.54
CA ALA A 545 1.99 -4.97 25.49
C ALA A 545 3.48 -4.91 25.09
N ALA A 546 3.78 -4.67 23.81
CA ALA A 546 5.15 -4.62 23.30
C ALA A 546 5.74 -3.21 23.27
N ARG A 547 4.94 -2.20 22.95
CA ARG A 547 5.37 -0.80 22.76
C ARG A 547 5.76 -0.12 24.08
N LYS A 548 6.62 0.89 23.97
CA LYS A 548 6.98 1.82 25.04
C LYS A 548 6.47 3.22 24.76
N LEU A 549 6.59 3.63 23.50
CA LEU A 549 6.13 4.94 23.02
C LEU A 549 4.61 5.02 23.13
N LYS A 550 4.11 6.07 23.78
CA LYS A 550 2.68 6.32 23.90
C LYS A 550 2.12 6.92 22.61
N VAL A 551 0.83 6.75 22.37
CA VAL A 551 0.14 7.30 21.21
C VAL A 551 -1.02 8.16 21.68
N ARG A 552 -0.96 9.44 21.35
CA ARG A 552 -2.03 10.43 21.58
C ARG A 552 -2.69 10.80 20.26
N ALA A 553 -3.79 11.54 20.33
CA ALA A 553 -4.47 12.03 19.14
C ALA A 553 -4.43 13.56 19.04
N ASN A 554 -4.48 14.06 17.79
CA ASN A 554 -4.82 15.43 17.50
C ASN A 554 -6.36 15.52 17.44
N ALA A 555 -6.97 16.28 18.33
CA ALA A 555 -8.40 16.35 18.44
C ALA A 555 -8.81 17.76 18.90
N ASP A 556 -9.62 18.41 18.08
CA ASP A 556 -10.04 19.79 18.27
C ASP A 556 -11.53 19.88 18.64
N THR A 557 -12.28 18.80 18.37
CA THR A 557 -13.73 18.70 18.62
C THR A 557 -14.08 17.52 19.54
N PRO A 558 -15.26 17.55 20.18
CA PRO A 558 -15.78 16.40 20.95
C PRO A 558 -15.93 15.12 20.11
N ALA A 559 -16.22 15.24 18.82
CA ALA A 559 -16.32 14.12 17.90
C ALA A 559 -14.95 13.47 17.69
N ASP A 560 -13.90 14.26 17.48
CA ASP A 560 -12.53 13.78 17.34
C ASP A 560 -12.04 13.10 18.63
N ALA A 561 -12.33 13.70 19.79
CA ALA A 561 -11.98 13.14 21.08
C ALA A 561 -12.65 11.77 21.32
N ARG A 562 -13.92 11.62 20.97
CA ARG A 562 -14.63 10.33 21.04
C ARG A 562 -14.03 9.30 20.10
N ALA A 563 -13.69 9.69 18.88
CA ALA A 563 -13.01 8.83 17.92
C ALA A 563 -11.63 8.41 18.44
N ALA A 564 -10.85 9.35 19.00
CA ALA A 564 -9.55 9.08 19.57
C ALA A 564 -9.61 8.03 20.71
N VAL A 565 -10.55 8.18 21.63
CA VAL A 565 -10.78 7.20 22.72
C VAL A 565 -11.16 5.83 22.15
N LYS A 566 -12.08 5.80 21.15
CA LYS A 566 -12.49 4.57 20.46
C LYS A 566 -11.31 3.83 19.83
N PHE A 567 -10.36 4.56 19.24
CA PHE A 567 -9.15 4.00 18.62
C PHE A 567 -8.02 3.70 19.60
N GLY A 568 -8.22 4.00 20.89
CA GLY A 568 -7.27 3.67 21.96
C GLY A 568 -6.15 4.68 22.13
N ALA A 569 -6.39 5.96 21.83
CA ALA A 569 -5.47 7.04 22.14
C ALA A 569 -5.29 7.20 23.66
N GLU A 570 -4.06 7.49 24.09
CA GLU A 570 -3.68 7.66 25.50
C GLU A 570 -3.65 9.15 25.94
N GLY A 571 -4.36 9.99 25.21
CA GLY A 571 -4.50 11.40 25.47
C GLY A 571 -4.72 12.22 24.19
N ILE A 572 -4.90 13.51 24.35
CA ILE A 572 -4.80 14.50 23.25
C ILE A 572 -3.41 15.11 23.32
N GLY A 573 -2.64 14.98 22.24
CA GLY A 573 -1.30 15.55 22.10
C GLY A 573 -1.29 16.92 21.44
N LEU A 574 -2.37 17.27 20.72
CA LEU A 574 -2.57 18.57 20.11
C LEU A 574 -4.06 18.87 20.01
N CYS A 575 -4.50 19.88 20.72
CA CYS A 575 -5.78 20.55 20.51
C CYS A 575 -5.51 21.97 20.03
N ARG A 576 -5.95 22.30 18.81
CA ARG A 576 -5.77 23.58 18.15
C ARG A 576 -6.94 24.49 18.44
N THR A 577 -6.71 25.53 19.21
CA THR A 577 -7.77 26.43 19.66
C THR A 577 -8.34 27.31 18.55
N GLU A 578 -7.58 27.56 17.49
CA GLU A 578 -8.05 28.31 16.31
C GLU A 578 -9.23 27.64 15.62
N HIS A 579 -9.29 26.31 15.58
CA HIS A 579 -10.40 25.59 14.94
C HIS A 579 -11.73 25.80 15.66
N MET A 580 -11.69 26.15 16.94
CA MET A 580 -12.89 26.46 17.73
C MET A 580 -13.50 27.82 17.37
N PHE A 581 -12.79 28.67 16.61
CA PHE A 581 -13.21 30.03 16.31
C PHE A 581 -13.96 30.22 14.99
N PHE A 582 -14.00 29.17 14.13
CA PHE A 582 -14.61 29.28 12.81
C PHE A 582 -16.15 29.05 12.78
N ASP A 583 -16.77 28.66 13.86
CA ASP A 583 -18.23 28.57 13.96
C ASP A 583 -18.88 29.96 13.76
N GLU A 584 -20.02 30.04 13.07
CA GLU A 584 -20.69 31.31 12.72
C GLU A 584 -20.90 32.26 13.91
N ASP A 585 -21.32 31.75 15.06
CA ASP A 585 -21.56 32.54 16.27
C ASP A 585 -20.26 33.05 16.92
N ARG A 586 -19.16 32.38 16.69
CA ARG A 586 -17.85 32.64 17.32
C ARG A 586 -17.00 33.55 16.47
N ILE A 587 -16.96 33.34 15.18
CA ILE A 587 -16.14 34.12 14.26
C ILE A 587 -16.47 35.62 14.33
N ARG A 588 -17.73 35.99 14.61
CA ARG A 588 -18.13 37.34 14.82
C ARG A 588 -17.43 37.98 16.01
N ALA A 589 -17.40 37.32 17.16
CA ALA A 589 -16.70 37.79 18.36
C ALA A 589 -15.18 37.88 18.15
N VAL A 590 -14.60 36.93 17.38
CA VAL A 590 -13.17 36.98 17.00
C VAL A 590 -12.88 38.21 16.14
N ARG A 591 -13.75 38.51 15.15
CA ARG A 591 -13.62 39.71 14.30
C ARG A 591 -13.77 41.00 15.09
N GLU A 592 -14.73 41.05 16.05
CA GLU A 592 -14.84 42.15 16.98
C GLU A 592 -13.55 42.37 17.79
N MET A 593 -12.94 41.29 18.27
CA MET A 593 -11.66 41.36 18.96
C MET A 593 -10.53 41.91 18.06
N ILE A 594 -10.46 41.49 16.80
CA ILE A 594 -9.44 41.93 15.85
C ILE A 594 -9.61 43.40 15.48
N LEU A 595 -10.85 43.87 15.37
CA LEU A 595 -11.21 45.28 15.05
C LEU A 595 -11.09 46.22 16.25
N ALA A 596 -10.93 45.69 17.46
CA ALA A 596 -10.84 46.52 18.66
C ALA A 596 -9.62 47.45 18.62
N GLY A 597 -9.83 48.72 18.84
CA GLY A 597 -8.79 49.74 18.77
C GLY A 597 -7.84 49.80 19.99
N ASP A 598 -8.26 49.20 21.12
CA ASP A 598 -7.49 49.16 22.36
C ASP A 598 -7.73 47.86 23.16
N GLU A 599 -6.96 47.65 24.22
CA GLU A 599 -7.04 46.47 25.08
C GLU A 599 -8.43 46.34 25.74
N ALA A 600 -9.03 47.43 26.18
CA ALA A 600 -10.33 47.41 26.86
C ALA A 600 -11.43 46.89 25.94
N ALA A 601 -11.47 47.36 24.71
CA ALA A 601 -12.41 46.91 23.68
C ALA A 601 -12.15 45.41 23.32
N ARG A 602 -10.86 44.97 23.22
CA ARG A 602 -10.54 43.56 23.01
C ARG A 602 -11.02 42.68 24.13
N ARG A 603 -10.86 43.09 25.39
CA ARG A 603 -11.35 42.34 26.59
C ARG A 603 -12.88 42.18 26.57
N VAL A 604 -13.63 43.15 26.07
CA VAL A 604 -15.10 43.07 25.88
C VAL A 604 -15.45 41.98 24.87
N ALA A 605 -14.75 41.91 23.75
CA ALA A 605 -14.97 40.86 22.75
C ALA A 605 -14.54 39.47 23.27
N LEU A 606 -13.39 39.39 23.93
CA LEU A 606 -12.89 38.16 24.54
C LEU A 606 -13.80 37.63 25.63
N ALA A 607 -14.51 38.49 26.38
CA ALA A 607 -15.51 38.06 27.36
C ALA A 607 -16.70 37.30 26.74
N LYS A 608 -16.99 37.52 25.46
CA LYS A 608 -18.00 36.73 24.71
C LYS A 608 -17.47 35.34 24.33
N LEU A 609 -16.19 35.23 24.03
CA LEU A 609 -15.54 33.96 23.64
C LEU A 609 -15.25 33.05 24.85
N LEU A 610 -14.97 33.61 26.01
CA LEU A 610 -14.61 32.86 27.21
C LEU A 610 -15.59 31.74 27.55
N PRO A 611 -16.92 31.95 27.67
CA PRO A 611 -17.86 30.89 28.02
C PRO A 611 -17.95 29.83 26.92
N MET A 612 -17.74 30.17 25.66
CA MET A 612 -17.77 29.25 24.52
C MET A 612 -16.56 28.31 24.60
N GLN A 613 -15.35 28.83 24.69
CA GLN A 613 -14.15 28.00 24.82
C GLN A 613 -14.11 27.18 26.12
N ARG A 614 -14.59 27.75 27.23
CA ARG A 614 -14.73 26.99 28.48
C ARG A 614 -15.60 25.74 28.30
N LYS A 615 -16.71 25.88 27.60
CA LYS A 615 -17.61 24.76 27.29
C LYS A 615 -16.89 23.72 26.45
N ASP A 616 -16.17 24.11 25.42
CA ASP A 616 -15.44 23.19 24.55
C ASP A 616 -14.41 22.40 25.32
N PHE A 617 -13.60 23.05 26.13
CA PHE A 617 -12.59 22.39 26.95
C PHE A 617 -13.23 21.47 28.01
N ALA A 618 -14.36 21.87 28.59
CA ALA A 618 -15.07 21.01 29.55
C ALA A 618 -15.56 19.71 28.89
N GLU A 619 -16.12 19.79 27.68
CA GLU A 619 -16.55 18.61 26.92
C GLU A 619 -15.35 17.70 26.57
N LEU A 620 -14.22 18.27 26.12
CA LEU A 620 -13.01 17.50 25.86
C LEU A 620 -12.49 16.80 27.13
N PHE A 621 -12.42 17.51 28.27
CA PHE A 621 -11.97 16.94 29.53
C PHE A 621 -12.89 15.83 30.04
N GLU A 622 -14.21 15.98 29.87
CA GLU A 622 -15.18 14.93 30.23
C GLU A 622 -14.97 13.65 29.40
N ILE A 623 -14.78 13.81 28.08
CA ILE A 623 -14.58 12.67 27.18
C ILE A 623 -13.25 11.97 27.49
N MET A 624 -12.18 12.73 27.70
CA MET A 624 -10.83 12.20 27.93
C MET A 624 -10.65 11.67 29.36
N GLY A 625 -11.44 12.14 30.31
CA GLY A 625 -11.39 11.68 31.69
C GLY A 625 -10.03 11.95 32.36
N ALA A 626 -9.31 10.89 32.76
CA ALA A 626 -7.99 10.99 33.39
C ALA A 626 -6.81 11.08 32.40
N LEU A 627 -7.09 11.01 31.09
CA LEU A 627 -6.05 11.08 30.09
C LEU A 627 -5.58 12.54 29.88
N PRO A 628 -4.29 12.74 29.58
CA PRO A 628 -3.75 14.08 29.38
C PRO A 628 -4.34 14.76 28.12
N VAL A 629 -4.55 16.07 28.23
CA VAL A 629 -5.02 16.93 27.14
C VAL A 629 -4.05 18.10 26.98
N THR A 630 -3.33 18.14 25.85
CA THR A 630 -2.44 19.22 25.48
C THR A 630 -3.17 20.23 24.62
N ILE A 631 -3.31 21.45 25.08
CA ILE A 631 -4.04 22.54 24.42
C ILE A 631 -3.02 23.58 23.96
N ARG A 632 -2.96 23.80 22.63
CA ARG A 632 -2.14 24.85 22.05
C ARG A 632 -2.88 26.20 22.10
N LEU A 633 -2.25 27.21 22.63
CA LEU A 633 -2.77 28.57 22.55
C LEU A 633 -2.85 29.04 21.09
N LEU A 634 -3.63 30.10 20.84
CA LEU A 634 -3.86 30.65 19.51
C LEU A 634 -2.55 30.82 18.73
N ASP A 635 -2.47 30.19 17.56
CA ASP A 635 -1.26 30.16 16.74
C ASP A 635 -1.33 31.00 15.45
N PRO A 636 -2.37 30.95 14.61
CA PRO A 636 -2.35 31.64 13.32
C PRO A 636 -2.43 33.17 13.46
N PRO A 637 -1.97 33.92 12.45
CA PRO A 637 -2.09 35.36 12.41
C PRO A 637 -3.56 35.80 12.37
N LEU A 638 -3.84 36.98 12.89
CA LEU A 638 -5.23 37.46 13.02
C LEU A 638 -5.94 37.65 11.69
N HIS A 639 -5.22 37.98 10.62
CA HIS A 639 -5.85 38.20 9.30
C HIS A 639 -6.52 36.94 8.72
N GLU A 640 -6.14 35.71 9.15
CA GLU A 640 -6.80 34.49 8.72
C GLU A 640 -8.27 34.38 9.16
N PHE A 641 -8.67 35.13 10.18
CA PHE A 641 -10.06 35.19 10.64
C PHE A 641 -10.88 36.31 9.97
N LEU A 642 -10.22 37.14 9.17
CA LEU A 642 -10.88 38.27 8.50
C LEU A 642 -11.41 37.85 7.13
N PRO A 643 -12.47 38.48 6.64
CA PRO A 643 -13.03 38.17 5.33
C PRO A 643 -12.08 38.56 4.20
N HIS A 644 -12.16 37.85 3.09
CA HIS A 644 -11.38 38.07 1.88
C HIS A 644 -12.30 38.51 0.73
N GLY A 645 -12.00 39.67 0.13
CA GLY A 645 -12.79 40.22 -1.00
C GLY A 645 -13.92 41.14 -0.59
N GLU A 646 -14.29 42.07 -1.50
CA GLU A 646 -15.22 43.14 -1.23
C GLU A 646 -16.63 42.68 -0.81
N GLU A 647 -17.14 41.62 -1.44
CA GLU A 647 -18.48 41.10 -1.15
C GLU A 647 -18.54 40.51 0.27
N GLU A 648 -17.58 39.69 0.66
CA GLU A 648 -17.53 39.10 2.00
C GLU A 648 -17.30 40.18 3.07
N ILE A 649 -16.43 41.17 2.80
CA ILE A 649 -16.22 42.33 3.69
C ILE A 649 -17.52 43.09 3.91
N ALA A 650 -18.29 43.34 2.85
CA ALA A 650 -19.57 44.06 2.95
C ALA A 650 -20.61 43.28 3.77
N GLU A 651 -20.71 41.97 3.57
CA GLU A 651 -21.60 41.08 4.32
C GLU A 651 -21.23 41.02 5.81
N VAL A 652 -19.95 40.85 6.11
CA VAL A 652 -19.44 40.77 7.50
C VAL A 652 -19.62 42.13 8.19
N ALA A 653 -19.28 43.24 7.53
CA ALA A 653 -19.47 44.58 8.08
C ALA A 653 -20.95 44.86 8.40
N LYS A 654 -21.87 44.47 7.53
CA LYS A 654 -23.32 44.55 7.75
C LYS A 654 -23.77 43.72 8.94
N ALA A 655 -23.28 42.47 9.05
CA ALA A 655 -23.63 41.58 10.14
C ALA A 655 -23.11 42.07 11.51
N MET A 656 -21.98 42.74 11.52
CA MET A 656 -21.37 43.32 12.73
C MET A 656 -21.83 44.72 13.05
N GLY A 657 -22.52 45.41 12.13
CA GLY A 657 -22.84 46.84 12.27
C GLY A 657 -21.59 47.72 12.23
N ALA A 658 -20.53 47.31 11.54
CA ALA A 658 -19.25 47.98 11.38
C ALA A 658 -19.18 48.72 10.05
N ASP A 659 -18.28 49.71 9.95
CA ASP A 659 -17.97 50.34 8.67
C ASP A 659 -17.18 49.37 7.77
N PRO A 660 -17.68 49.04 6.56
CA PRO A 660 -16.98 48.18 5.61
C PRO A 660 -15.55 48.62 5.32
N LYS A 661 -15.36 49.95 5.21
CA LYS A 661 -14.04 50.53 4.94
C LYS A 661 -13.07 50.33 6.09
N ALA A 662 -13.53 50.50 7.33
CA ALA A 662 -12.71 50.24 8.50
C ALA A 662 -12.28 48.75 8.60
N LEU A 663 -13.17 47.83 8.23
CA LEU A 663 -12.88 46.40 8.18
C LEU A 663 -11.87 46.08 7.06
N GLU A 664 -12.04 46.65 5.87
CA GLU A 664 -11.11 46.54 4.74
C GLU A 664 -9.71 47.07 5.08
N ASP A 665 -9.65 48.28 5.65
CA ASP A 665 -8.41 48.94 6.04
C ASP A 665 -7.68 48.11 7.08
N ARG A 666 -8.40 47.55 8.07
CA ARG A 666 -7.82 46.67 9.10
C ARG A 666 -7.35 45.30 8.51
N ALA A 667 -8.10 44.72 7.60
CA ALA A 667 -7.70 43.50 6.91
C ALA A 667 -6.41 43.75 6.10
N ARG A 668 -6.31 44.88 5.42
CA ARG A 668 -5.12 45.29 4.65
C ARG A 668 -3.91 45.53 5.56
N GLU A 669 -4.12 46.20 6.70
CA GLU A 669 -3.08 46.50 7.68
C GLU A 669 -2.49 45.22 8.31
N LEU A 670 -3.33 44.21 8.58
CA LEU A 670 -2.93 42.95 9.20
C LEU A 670 -2.44 41.94 8.17
N HIS A 671 -2.64 42.17 6.86
CA HIS A 671 -2.19 41.25 5.82
C HIS A 671 -0.67 41.08 5.83
N GLU A 672 -0.20 39.86 5.93
CA GLU A 672 1.22 39.54 5.96
C GLU A 672 1.68 38.88 4.65
N PHE A 673 2.84 39.27 4.15
CA PHE A 673 3.44 38.67 2.96
C PHE A 673 3.92 37.23 3.18
N ASN A 674 4.30 36.92 4.42
CA ASN A 674 4.70 35.59 4.84
C ASN A 674 4.08 35.26 6.21
N PRO A 675 2.83 34.80 6.24
CA PRO A 675 2.10 34.52 7.48
C PRO A 675 2.80 33.50 8.39
N MET A 676 3.51 32.52 7.81
CA MET A 676 4.21 31.51 8.57
C MET A 676 5.30 32.10 9.49
N LEU A 677 5.98 33.15 9.05
CA LEU A 677 7.08 33.81 9.78
C LEU A 677 6.65 35.14 10.44
N GLY A 678 5.38 35.46 10.43
CA GLY A 678 4.83 36.75 10.80
C GLY A 678 4.37 36.89 12.25
N PHE A 679 3.34 37.70 12.44
CA PHE A 679 2.77 38.08 13.74
C PHE A 679 1.75 37.03 14.21
N ARG A 680 2.24 35.93 14.73
CA ARG A 680 1.45 34.76 15.16
C ARG A 680 2.04 34.11 16.43
N GLY A 681 1.35 33.17 17.01
CA GLY A 681 1.80 32.33 18.11
C GLY A 681 2.19 33.10 19.36
N CYS A 682 3.35 32.82 19.96
CA CYS A 682 3.82 33.52 21.14
C CYS A 682 4.03 35.01 20.93
N ARG A 683 4.31 35.49 19.72
CA ARG A 683 4.45 36.91 19.38
C ARG A 683 3.12 37.63 19.58
N LEU A 684 2.02 37.00 19.16
CA LEU A 684 0.67 37.52 19.38
C LEU A 684 0.32 37.50 20.87
N ALA A 685 0.63 36.40 21.59
CA ALA A 685 0.39 36.29 23.02
C ALA A 685 1.20 37.26 23.87
N ILE A 686 2.33 37.76 23.37
CA ILE A 686 3.15 38.79 24.04
C ILE A 686 2.58 40.18 23.75
N ALA A 687 2.21 40.46 22.50
CA ALA A 687 1.73 41.79 22.12
C ALA A 687 0.27 42.06 22.55
N TYR A 688 -0.56 41.02 22.57
CA TYR A 688 -1.96 41.07 23.04
C TYR A 688 -2.18 40.00 24.13
N PRO A 689 -1.61 40.19 25.34
CA PRO A 689 -1.58 39.17 26.39
C PRO A 689 -2.97 38.75 26.86
N GLU A 690 -3.97 39.64 26.71
CA GLU A 690 -5.36 39.39 27.07
C GLU A 690 -5.98 38.23 26.31
N ILE A 691 -5.48 37.89 25.11
CA ILE A 691 -5.94 36.72 24.34
C ILE A 691 -5.49 35.44 25.06
N ALA A 692 -4.20 35.35 25.40
CA ALA A 692 -3.65 34.19 26.11
C ALA A 692 -4.25 34.08 27.55
N GLU A 693 -4.49 35.19 28.21
CA GLU A 693 -5.13 35.23 29.51
C GLU A 693 -6.55 34.67 29.45
N MET A 694 -7.34 35.07 28.45
CA MET A 694 -8.70 34.54 28.24
C MET A 694 -8.69 33.03 27.99
N GLN A 695 -7.80 32.54 27.11
CA GLN A 695 -7.70 31.10 26.81
C GLN A 695 -7.27 30.30 28.05
N ALA A 696 -6.26 30.77 28.77
CA ALA A 696 -5.82 30.15 30.05
C ALA A 696 -6.95 30.10 31.08
N ARG A 697 -7.73 31.19 31.21
CA ARG A 697 -8.88 31.25 32.10
C ARG A 697 -9.95 30.21 31.71
N ALA A 698 -10.29 30.12 30.42
CA ALA A 698 -11.25 29.13 29.91
C ALA A 698 -10.81 27.70 30.22
N ILE A 699 -9.52 27.39 30.01
CA ILE A 699 -8.93 26.06 30.30
C ILE A 699 -9.03 25.75 31.81
N PHE A 700 -8.65 26.69 32.66
CA PHE A 700 -8.62 26.45 34.12
C PHE A 700 -10.02 26.35 34.73
N GLU A 701 -10.94 27.20 34.32
CA GLU A 701 -12.34 27.12 34.75
C GLU A 701 -12.98 25.79 34.32
N ALA A 702 -12.76 25.36 33.08
CA ALA A 702 -13.21 24.06 32.60
C ALA A 702 -12.60 22.90 33.40
N ALA A 703 -11.30 22.94 33.67
CA ALA A 703 -10.60 21.92 34.47
C ALA A 703 -11.16 21.81 35.90
N VAL A 704 -11.42 22.95 36.55
CA VAL A 704 -12.04 22.99 37.89
C VAL A 704 -13.48 22.44 37.86
N GLU A 705 -14.27 22.87 36.88
CA GLU A 705 -15.65 22.41 36.68
C GLU A 705 -15.74 20.90 36.53
N VAL A 706 -14.98 20.35 35.59
CA VAL A 706 -14.98 18.91 35.31
C VAL A 706 -14.37 18.11 36.46
N SER A 707 -13.32 18.61 37.12
CA SER A 707 -12.76 17.96 38.31
C SER A 707 -13.77 17.82 39.43
N ARG A 708 -14.61 18.83 39.67
CA ARG A 708 -15.69 18.78 40.66
C ARG A 708 -16.79 17.81 40.25
N LYS A 709 -17.24 17.90 39.01
CA LYS A 709 -18.28 17.03 38.45
C LYS A 709 -17.91 15.56 38.50
N THR A 710 -16.69 15.22 38.09
CA THR A 710 -16.21 13.83 37.97
C THR A 710 -15.52 13.31 39.24
N ARG A 711 -15.20 14.16 40.19
CA ARG A 711 -14.40 13.86 41.40
C ARG A 711 -13.00 13.29 41.05
N LYS A 712 -12.49 13.60 39.87
CA LYS A 712 -11.16 13.23 39.39
C LYS A 712 -10.40 14.49 38.94
N PRO A 713 -9.13 14.63 39.32
CA PRO A 713 -8.36 15.81 38.91
C PRO A 713 -8.15 15.84 37.39
N VAL A 714 -8.44 16.97 36.78
CA VAL A 714 -8.06 17.29 35.40
C VAL A 714 -6.79 18.13 35.45
N VAL A 715 -5.75 17.71 34.76
CA VAL A 715 -4.45 18.40 34.70
C VAL A 715 -4.19 18.75 33.23
N PRO A 716 -4.61 19.93 32.77
CA PRO A 716 -4.36 20.36 31.40
C PRO A 716 -2.88 20.63 31.15
N GLU A 717 -2.44 20.36 29.93
CA GLU A 717 -1.13 20.72 29.42
C GLU A 717 -1.29 21.90 28.45
N ILE A 718 -0.76 23.07 28.83
CA ILE A 718 -0.85 24.30 28.03
C ILE A 718 0.42 24.43 27.20
N MET A 719 0.28 24.51 25.89
CA MET A 719 1.36 24.57 24.94
C MET A 719 1.45 25.95 24.28
N VAL A 720 2.59 26.61 24.45
CA VAL A 720 2.86 27.89 23.82
C VAL A 720 3.52 27.67 22.46
N PRO A 721 2.89 28.10 21.33
CA PRO A 721 3.44 27.88 20.00
C PRO A 721 4.54 28.88 19.63
N LEU A 722 5.36 28.53 18.64
CA LEU A 722 6.30 29.40 17.93
C LEU A 722 7.40 30.05 18.80
N ILE A 723 7.79 29.41 19.89
CA ILE A 723 8.86 29.90 20.79
C ILE A 723 10.22 29.82 20.08
N ALA A 724 10.96 30.93 20.06
CA ALA A 724 12.35 30.99 19.60
C ALA A 724 13.33 31.20 20.76
N THR A 725 12.89 31.81 21.87
CA THR A 725 13.73 32.15 23.03
C THR A 725 13.04 31.76 24.33
N LYS A 726 13.85 31.50 25.36
CA LYS A 726 13.35 31.29 26.74
C LYS A 726 12.53 32.47 27.23
N ALA A 727 12.97 33.70 26.93
CA ALA A 727 12.29 34.92 27.40
C ALA A 727 10.86 35.06 26.89
N GLU A 728 10.59 34.61 25.64
CA GLU A 728 9.22 34.55 25.11
C GLU A 728 8.33 33.61 25.93
N LEU A 729 8.85 32.43 26.26
CA LEU A 729 8.12 31.48 27.09
C LEU A 729 7.91 31.99 28.51
N ASP A 730 8.93 32.62 29.13
CA ASP A 730 8.85 33.16 30.49
C ASP A 730 7.74 34.19 30.58
N LEU A 731 7.66 35.14 29.63
CA LEU A 731 6.61 36.18 29.60
C LEU A 731 5.22 35.61 29.48
N VAL A 732 5.01 34.66 28.57
CA VAL A 732 3.68 34.03 28.38
C VAL A 732 3.31 33.16 29.59
N LYS A 733 4.27 32.39 30.13
CA LYS A 733 4.04 31.55 31.32
C LYS A 733 3.69 32.37 32.54
N GLU A 734 4.33 33.53 32.75
CA GLU A 734 3.98 34.46 33.86
C GLU A 734 2.50 34.86 33.81
N ARG A 735 1.95 35.15 32.62
CA ARG A 735 0.54 35.48 32.43
C ARG A 735 -0.36 34.28 32.73
N ILE A 736 0.00 33.09 32.25
CA ILE A 736 -0.73 31.87 32.51
C ILE A 736 -0.77 31.58 34.01
N ASP A 737 0.36 31.66 34.69
CA ASP A 737 0.49 31.42 36.13
C ASP A 737 -0.32 32.45 36.96
N ALA A 738 -0.37 33.71 36.53
CA ALA A 738 -1.19 34.75 37.16
C ALA A 738 -2.69 34.41 37.05
N VAL A 739 -3.16 34.00 35.85
CA VAL A 739 -4.54 33.60 35.64
C VAL A 739 -4.89 32.37 36.47
N ALA A 740 -4.02 31.37 36.56
CA ALA A 740 -4.21 30.19 37.41
C ALA A 740 -4.42 30.55 38.88
N LYS A 741 -3.66 31.47 39.39
CA LYS A 741 -3.81 32.00 40.79
C LYS A 741 -5.14 32.68 40.98
N MET A 742 -5.60 33.49 40.01
CA MET A 742 -6.90 34.17 40.05
C MET A 742 -8.03 33.16 40.08
N VAL A 743 -8.05 32.21 39.15
CA VAL A 743 -9.07 31.17 39.06
C VAL A 743 -9.08 30.30 40.33
N ALA A 744 -7.93 29.94 40.87
CA ALA A 744 -7.86 29.19 42.11
C ALA A 744 -8.48 29.94 43.30
N ALA A 745 -8.20 31.25 43.40
CA ALA A 745 -8.77 32.11 44.47
C ALA A 745 -10.31 32.27 44.32
N GLU A 746 -10.79 32.56 43.11
CA GLU A 746 -12.22 32.73 42.80
C GLU A 746 -13.01 31.45 43.03
N THR A 747 -12.50 30.32 42.54
CA THR A 747 -13.16 29.02 42.62
C THR A 747 -12.91 28.33 43.97
N LYS A 748 -12.00 28.79 44.83
CA LYS A 748 -11.58 28.10 46.03
C LYS A 748 -11.13 26.66 45.80
N SER A 749 -10.52 26.40 44.65
CA SER A 749 -10.02 25.10 44.22
C SER A 749 -8.62 25.18 43.69
N PRO A 750 -7.71 24.24 44.00
CA PRO A 750 -6.37 24.26 43.44
C PRO A 750 -6.47 23.93 41.93
N VAL A 751 -5.73 24.68 41.14
CA VAL A 751 -5.54 24.41 39.72
C VAL A 751 -4.19 23.73 39.50
N LYS A 752 -4.19 22.50 38.99
CA LYS A 752 -2.99 21.77 38.58
C LYS A 752 -2.89 21.78 37.06
N TYR A 753 -1.74 22.09 36.55
CA TYR A 753 -1.49 22.18 35.10
C TYR A 753 0.01 22.03 34.81
N GLN A 754 0.35 21.89 33.54
CA GLN A 754 1.73 21.98 33.04
C GLN A 754 1.78 23.02 31.92
N VAL A 755 2.90 23.75 31.85
CA VAL A 755 3.18 24.67 30.74
C VAL A 755 4.41 24.17 29.99
N GLY A 756 4.25 23.97 28.70
CA GLY A 756 5.33 23.60 27.78
C GLY A 756 5.25 24.38 26.49
N THR A 757 6.04 23.98 25.54
CA THR A 757 6.10 24.70 24.27
C THR A 757 6.21 23.74 23.08
N MET A 758 5.85 24.26 21.91
CA MET A 758 6.15 23.61 20.63
C MET A 758 7.57 23.96 20.20
N ILE A 759 8.38 22.96 19.92
CA ILE A 759 9.69 23.12 19.29
C ILE A 759 9.48 22.96 17.77
N GLU A 760 9.39 24.06 17.09
CA GLU A 760 9.02 24.10 15.66
C GLU A 760 9.87 25.07 14.84
N LEU A 761 10.84 25.73 15.49
CA LEU A 761 11.84 26.54 14.84
C LEU A 761 13.23 25.94 15.06
N PRO A 762 14.13 25.95 14.07
CA PRO A 762 15.51 25.49 14.23
C PRO A 762 16.23 26.15 15.41
N ARG A 763 16.00 27.45 15.62
CA ARG A 763 16.57 28.16 16.75
C ARG A 763 16.11 27.60 18.11
N ALA A 764 14.82 27.29 18.24
CA ALA A 764 14.27 26.69 19.45
C ALA A 764 14.92 25.33 19.73
N ALA A 765 15.09 24.49 18.69
CA ALA A 765 15.75 23.19 18.80
C ALA A 765 17.21 23.34 19.30
N LEU A 766 17.95 24.31 18.74
CA LEU A 766 19.33 24.59 19.14
C LEU A 766 19.43 25.19 20.54
N LYS A 767 18.39 25.85 21.02
CA LYS A 767 18.33 26.48 22.36
C LYS A 767 17.44 25.75 23.37
N ALA A 768 17.08 24.51 23.05
CA ALA A 768 16.15 23.69 23.82
C ALA A 768 16.58 23.50 25.29
N GLY A 769 17.88 23.49 25.59
CA GLY A 769 18.37 23.43 26.97
C GLY A 769 17.96 24.66 27.80
N GLU A 770 18.08 25.88 27.24
CA GLU A 770 17.67 27.12 27.94
C GLU A 770 16.13 27.13 28.09
N ILE A 771 15.39 26.72 27.05
CA ILE A 771 13.93 26.68 27.09
C ILE A 771 13.42 25.64 28.10
N ALA A 772 14.13 24.53 28.30
CA ALA A 772 13.80 23.48 29.27
C ALA A 772 13.90 23.93 30.73
N GLU A 773 14.58 25.04 31.03
CA GLU A 773 14.59 25.62 32.38
C GLU A 773 13.18 26.05 32.80
N THR A 774 12.37 26.48 31.84
CA THR A 774 10.98 26.94 32.06
C THR A 774 9.94 25.90 31.59
N ALA A 775 10.13 25.31 30.42
CA ALA A 775 9.16 24.34 29.84
C ALA A 775 9.14 23.01 30.62
N GLU A 776 7.96 22.53 30.92
CA GLU A 776 7.74 21.22 31.57
C GLU A 776 7.58 20.10 30.56
N PHE A 777 7.28 20.43 29.30
CA PHE A 777 7.26 19.49 28.17
C PHE A 777 7.61 20.18 26.86
N PHE A 778 8.08 19.39 25.89
CA PHE A 778 8.23 19.79 24.49
C PHE A 778 7.30 18.97 23.60
N SER A 779 6.67 19.63 22.66
CA SER A 779 6.01 19.00 21.52
C SER A 779 6.69 19.48 20.23
N PHE A 780 7.25 18.57 19.47
CA PHE A 780 7.85 18.94 18.18
C PHE A 780 6.76 19.21 17.15
N GLY A 781 6.67 20.45 16.68
CA GLY A 781 5.80 20.88 15.59
C GLY A 781 6.49 20.61 14.24
N THR A 782 6.46 19.36 13.80
CA THR A 782 7.29 18.91 12.68
C THR A 782 6.92 19.49 11.33
N ASN A 783 5.68 19.96 11.15
CA ASN A 783 5.30 20.67 9.92
C ASN A 783 6.10 21.98 9.79
N ASP A 784 6.04 22.85 10.80
CA ASP A 784 6.74 24.14 10.80
C ASP A 784 8.25 23.95 10.88
N LEU A 785 8.72 22.96 11.65
CA LEU A 785 10.14 22.65 11.72
C LEU A 785 10.68 22.20 10.36
N THR A 786 9.93 21.41 9.61
CA THR A 786 10.29 21.01 8.24
C THR A 786 10.32 22.21 7.30
N GLN A 787 9.26 23.04 7.31
CA GLN A 787 9.19 24.24 6.50
C GLN A 787 10.39 25.15 6.74
N THR A 788 10.71 25.42 8.00
CA THR A 788 11.78 26.33 8.38
C THR A 788 13.19 25.74 8.19
N ALA A 789 13.36 24.43 8.35
CA ALA A 789 14.63 23.76 8.12
C ALA A 789 14.99 23.66 6.63
N PHE A 790 14.01 23.38 5.77
CA PHE A 790 14.20 23.34 4.32
C PHE A 790 14.07 24.71 3.64
N GLY A 791 13.44 25.71 4.30
CA GLY A 791 13.07 26.96 3.66
C GLY A 791 12.00 26.78 2.58
N ILE A 792 11.06 25.87 2.77
CA ILE A 792 10.00 25.49 1.83
C ILE A 792 8.65 25.77 2.47
N SER A 793 7.77 26.46 1.75
CA SER A 793 6.35 26.55 2.11
C SER A 793 5.63 25.25 1.75
N ARG A 794 4.89 24.67 2.68
CA ARG A 794 4.09 23.46 2.44
C ARG A 794 3.03 23.69 1.35
N ASP A 795 2.41 24.86 1.37
CA ASP A 795 1.32 25.20 0.46
C ASP A 795 1.81 25.42 -0.98
N ASP A 796 3.06 25.86 -1.16
CA ASP A 796 3.66 26.12 -2.47
C ASP A 796 4.51 24.94 -2.99
N ALA A 797 4.83 23.99 -2.13
CA ALA A 797 5.78 22.92 -2.41
C ALA A 797 5.32 21.95 -3.51
N ALA A 798 4.04 21.77 -3.73
CA ALA A 798 3.47 20.86 -4.73
C ALA A 798 3.98 21.15 -6.15
N SER A 799 4.38 22.38 -6.44
CA SER A 799 4.89 22.81 -7.76
C SER A 799 6.24 22.18 -8.13
N PHE A 800 7.06 21.77 -7.15
CA PHE A 800 8.43 21.24 -7.40
C PHE A 800 8.80 19.97 -6.62
N LEU A 801 8.15 19.63 -5.51
CA LEU A 801 8.49 18.45 -4.71
C LEU A 801 8.38 17.14 -5.50
N ASN A 802 7.40 17.03 -6.39
CA ASN A 802 7.25 15.87 -7.27
C ASN A 802 8.47 15.68 -8.18
N ILE A 803 9.09 16.78 -8.64
CA ILE A 803 10.30 16.74 -9.46
C ILE A 803 11.49 16.29 -8.61
N TYR A 804 11.58 16.76 -7.36
CA TYR A 804 12.66 16.40 -6.43
C TYR A 804 12.65 14.91 -6.08
N THR A 805 11.47 14.35 -5.81
CA THR A 805 11.32 12.92 -5.54
C THR A 805 11.55 12.07 -6.80
N ALA A 806 11.04 12.50 -7.96
CA ALA A 806 11.25 11.81 -9.23
C ALA A 806 12.74 11.76 -9.66
N ARG A 807 13.52 12.80 -9.32
CA ARG A 807 14.96 12.86 -9.58
C ARG A 807 15.82 12.26 -8.46
N GLY A 808 15.21 11.74 -7.39
CA GLY A 808 15.93 11.14 -6.26
C GLY A 808 16.70 12.16 -5.39
N ILE A 809 16.38 13.46 -5.49
CA ILE A 809 16.96 14.50 -4.63
C ILE A 809 16.47 14.33 -3.19
N LEU A 810 15.19 14.02 -3.04
CA LEU A 810 14.59 13.63 -1.77
C LEU A 810 14.10 12.18 -1.89
N PRO A 811 14.35 11.34 -0.88
CA PRO A 811 13.89 9.94 -0.91
C PRO A 811 12.36 9.82 -0.80
N SER A 812 11.70 10.79 -0.17
CA SER A 812 10.25 10.91 -0.01
C SER A 812 9.87 12.36 0.26
N ASP A 813 8.56 12.65 0.22
CA ASP A 813 8.03 13.95 0.62
C ASP A 813 8.32 14.20 2.11
N PRO A 814 9.07 15.26 2.48
CA PRO A 814 9.46 15.56 3.86
C PRO A 814 8.29 16.00 4.75
N PHE A 815 7.13 16.30 4.18
CA PHE A 815 5.88 16.60 4.91
C PHE A 815 5.06 15.34 5.22
N VAL A 816 5.36 14.21 4.57
CA VAL A 816 4.74 12.91 4.84
C VAL A 816 5.57 12.10 5.84
N SER A 817 6.87 11.98 5.60
CA SER A 817 7.81 11.27 6.47
C SER A 817 8.93 12.21 6.91
N ILE A 818 9.30 12.14 8.20
CA ILE A 818 10.35 12.99 8.76
C ILE A 818 11.67 12.82 7.99
N ASP A 819 12.23 13.94 7.54
CA ASP A 819 13.62 13.99 7.11
C ASP A 819 14.54 13.68 8.29
N ARG A 820 15.12 12.49 8.31
CA ARG A 820 15.92 11.99 9.41
C ARG A 820 17.27 12.67 9.55
N GLU A 821 17.79 13.22 8.45
CA GLU A 821 19.13 13.81 8.38
C GLU A 821 19.15 15.27 8.89
N GLY A 822 18.23 16.11 8.41
CA GLY A 822 18.15 17.52 8.82
C GLY A 822 17.19 17.74 9.97
N VAL A 823 15.89 17.59 9.74
CA VAL A 823 14.84 17.80 10.77
C VAL A 823 15.03 16.83 11.94
N GLY A 824 15.36 15.58 11.64
CA GLY A 824 15.63 14.56 12.64
C GLY A 824 16.85 14.87 13.51
N GLU A 825 17.88 15.50 12.97
CA GLU A 825 19.03 15.97 13.75
C GLU A 825 18.62 17.07 14.73
N LEU A 826 17.82 18.04 14.30
CA LEU A 826 17.29 19.08 15.18
C LEU A 826 16.47 18.50 16.34
N ILE A 827 15.64 17.47 16.05
CA ILE A 827 14.87 16.77 17.10
C ILE A 827 15.81 16.07 18.10
N ARG A 828 16.87 15.39 17.63
CA ARG A 828 17.87 14.76 18.52
C ARG A 828 18.58 15.78 19.40
N ILE A 829 19.04 16.88 18.82
CA ILE A 829 19.70 17.98 19.54
C ILE A 829 18.78 18.53 20.63
N ALA A 830 17.52 18.82 20.28
CA ALA A 830 16.56 19.35 21.24
C ALA A 830 16.23 18.37 22.37
N THR A 831 16.07 17.09 22.03
CA THR A 831 15.84 16.01 22.99
C THR A 831 17.00 15.88 23.97
N GLU A 832 18.22 15.85 23.48
CA GLU A 832 19.43 15.71 24.30
C GLU A 832 19.63 16.92 25.21
N ARG A 833 19.56 18.13 24.65
CA ARG A 833 19.76 19.38 25.40
C ARG A 833 18.64 19.60 26.42
N GLY A 834 17.38 19.28 26.06
CA GLY A 834 16.25 19.39 26.98
C GLY A 834 16.39 18.47 28.18
N ARG A 835 16.69 17.20 27.97
CA ARG A 835 16.87 16.19 29.01
C ARG A 835 18.12 16.40 29.87
N LYS A 836 19.15 17.04 29.33
CA LYS A 836 20.32 17.40 30.10
C LYS A 836 19.99 18.41 31.21
N VAL A 837 19.07 19.32 30.96
CA VAL A 837 18.64 20.36 31.93
C VAL A 837 17.49 19.83 32.79
N ARG A 838 16.47 19.22 32.19
CA ARG A 838 15.31 18.64 32.87
C ARG A 838 15.18 17.17 32.50
N LYS A 839 15.62 16.26 33.37
CA LYS A 839 15.68 14.83 33.10
C LYS A 839 14.30 14.20 32.85
N ASP A 840 13.28 14.72 33.47
CA ASP A 840 11.89 14.29 33.42
C ASP A 840 11.03 15.07 32.41
N ILE A 841 11.65 15.91 31.58
CA ILE A 841 10.93 16.64 30.55
C ILE A 841 10.19 15.67 29.62
N LYS A 842 8.89 15.86 29.49
CA LYS A 842 8.06 15.07 28.58
C LYS A 842 8.27 15.53 27.15
N LEU A 843 8.53 14.61 26.24
CA LEU A 843 8.86 14.88 24.85
C LEU A 843 7.85 14.17 23.93
N GLY A 844 7.21 14.93 23.07
CA GLY A 844 6.27 14.39 22.11
C GLY A 844 6.38 15.06 20.75
N ILE A 845 5.61 14.55 19.81
CA ILE A 845 5.49 15.10 18.47
C ILE A 845 4.01 15.32 18.14
N GLY A 846 3.71 16.44 17.52
CA GLY A 846 2.41 16.78 16.94
C GLY A 846 2.56 17.04 15.44
N GLY A 847 1.52 16.82 14.67
CA GLY A 847 1.50 17.02 13.22
C GLY A 847 1.27 15.74 12.44
N GLU A 848 1.41 15.81 11.12
CA GLU A 848 1.13 14.69 10.20
C GLU A 848 2.07 13.49 10.42
N HIS A 849 3.33 13.76 10.74
CA HIS A 849 4.36 12.75 10.95
C HIS A 849 4.06 11.80 12.12
N GLY A 850 3.26 12.22 13.11
CA GLY A 850 2.87 11.37 14.24
C GLY A 850 2.06 10.13 13.85
N GLY A 851 1.49 10.09 12.63
CA GLY A 851 0.77 8.96 12.07
C GLY A 851 1.54 8.18 11.01
N ASP A 852 2.72 8.64 10.59
CA ASP A 852 3.57 7.95 9.62
C ASP A 852 4.42 6.88 10.29
N PRO A 853 4.35 5.60 9.87
CA PRO A 853 5.09 4.51 10.50
C PRO A 853 6.59 4.73 10.60
N SER A 854 7.23 5.26 9.54
CA SER A 854 8.67 5.55 9.52
C SER A 854 9.05 6.62 10.53
N SER A 855 8.25 7.68 10.63
CA SER A 855 8.43 8.77 11.57
C SER A 855 8.20 8.31 13.02
N VAL A 856 7.19 7.46 13.27
CA VAL A 856 6.94 6.85 14.58
C VAL A 856 8.13 6.00 15.03
N MET A 857 8.71 5.20 14.13
CA MET A 857 9.92 4.42 14.42
C MET A 857 11.10 5.32 14.77
N PHE A 858 11.28 6.41 14.03
CA PHE A 858 12.30 7.41 14.34
C PHE A 858 12.09 8.05 15.72
N CYS A 859 10.87 8.45 16.08
CA CYS A 859 10.54 9.00 17.40
C CYS A 859 10.87 8.02 18.52
N ALA A 860 10.61 6.73 18.33
CA ALA A 860 10.97 5.68 19.27
C ALA A 860 12.50 5.50 19.38
N GLU A 861 13.25 5.63 18.29
CA GLU A 861 14.73 5.58 18.27
C GLU A 861 15.36 6.74 19.04
N VAL A 862 14.83 7.95 18.87
CA VAL A 862 15.28 9.15 19.58
C VAL A 862 14.88 9.11 21.06
N GLY A 863 13.89 8.30 21.41
CA GLY A 863 13.41 8.13 22.76
C GLY A 863 12.41 9.18 23.21
N LEU A 864 11.53 9.63 22.32
CA LEU A 864 10.37 10.44 22.69
C LEU A 864 9.41 9.65 23.57
N ASP A 865 8.57 10.35 24.32
CA ASP A 865 7.60 9.74 25.24
C ASP A 865 6.27 9.42 24.55
N TYR A 866 5.86 10.23 23.57
CA TYR A 866 4.66 10.03 22.80
C TYR A 866 4.72 10.58 21.37
N VAL A 867 3.86 10.07 20.52
CA VAL A 867 3.50 10.66 19.22
C VAL A 867 2.02 11.04 19.25
N SER A 868 1.64 12.05 18.45
CA SER A 868 0.26 12.50 18.33
C SER A 868 -0.12 12.59 16.84
N CYS A 869 -1.26 12.03 16.48
CA CYS A 869 -1.72 11.93 15.10
C CYS A 869 -3.25 12.08 15.01
N SER A 870 -3.79 12.18 13.80
CA SER A 870 -5.25 12.14 13.62
C SER A 870 -5.86 10.88 14.24
N PRO A 871 -7.11 10.92 14.74
CA PRO A 871 -7.73 9.78 15.42
C PRO A 871 -7.69 8.48 14.62
N PHE A 872 -7.92 8.54 13.31
CA PHE A 872 -7.92 7.37 12.42
C PHE A 872 -6.51 6.75 12.26
N ARG A 873 -5.45 7.50 12.50
CA ARG A 873 -4.07 7.00 12.44
C ARG A 873 -3.55 6.42 13.77
N VAL A 874 -4.29 6.56 14.84
CA VAL A 874 -3.90 6.02 16.16
C VAL A 874 -3.57 4.52 16.12
N PRO A 875 -4.37 3.63 15.49
CA PRO A 875 -4.02 2.21 15.41
C PRO A 875 -2.72 1.94 14.65
N ILE A 876 -2.49 2.69 13.57
CA ILE A 876 -1.26 2.60 12.77
C ILE A 876 -0.03 2.98 13.61
N ALA A 877 -0.11 4.09 14.33
CA ALA A 877 0.96 4.57 15.20
C ALA A 877 1.23 3.59 16.36
N ARG A 878 0.19 2.99 16.96
CA ARG A 878 0.32 1.97 18.02
C ARG A 878 1.08 0.74 17.53
N LEU A 879 0.76 0.26 16.34
CA LEU A 879 1.44 -0.88 15.74
C LEU A 879 2.90 -0.54 15.38
N ALA A 880 3.14 0.62 14.75
CA ALA A 880 4.49 1.06 14.42
C ALA A 880 5.37 1.25 15.66
N ALA A 881 4.83 1.81 16.74
CA ALA A 881 5.51 1.94 18.02
C ALA A 881 5.89 0.57 18.64
N ALA A 882 5.01 -0.42 18.50
CA ALA A 882 5.28 -1.78 18.96
C ALA A 882 6.41 -2.43 18.16
N GLN A 883 6.38 -2.32 16.85
CA GLN A 883 7.43 -2.84 15.96
C GLN A 883 8.77 -2.17 16.24
N ALA A 884 8.81 -0.86 16.46
CA ALA A 884 10.02 -0.15 16.86
C ALA A 884 10.62 -0.70 18.17
N ALA A 885 9.78 -0.95 19.17
CA ALA A 885 10.23 -1.52 20.44
C ALA A 885 10.76 -2.95 20.31
N LEU A 886 10.14 -3.76 19.45
CA LEU A 886 10.59 -5.13 19.16
C LEU A 886 11.92 -5.14 18.40
N ALA A 887 12.08 -4.27 17.40
CA ALA A 887 13.32 -4.12 16.64
C ALA A 887 14.50 -3.69 17.53
N GLN A 888 14.28 -2.78 18.50
CA GLN A 888 15.29 -2.35 19.46
C GLN A 888 15.74 -3.48 20.42
N ARG A 889 14.82 -4.39 20.78
CA ARG A 889 15.18 -5.57 21.60
C ARG A 889 16.08 -6.54 20.84
N HIS A 890 15.81 -6.78 19.55
CA HIS A 890 16.65 -7.65 18.71
C HIS A 890 18.06 -7.09 18.47
N LYS A 891 18.24 -5.76 18.41
CA LYS A 891 19.56 -5.15 18.28
C LYS A 891 20.40 -5.22 19.57
N LYS A 892 19.77 -5.45 20.74
CA LYS A 892 20.44 -5.53 22.03
C LYS A 892 20.71 -6.96 22.50
N ALA A 893 20.04 -7.96 21.88
CA ALA A 893 20.26 -9.38 22.10
C ALA A 893 21.28 -9.93 21.09
#